data_882f03c9350f020f788c9bb3e492438f
#
_entry.id   882f03c9350f020f788c9bb3e492438f
#
_cell.length_a   1.000
_cell.length_b   1.000
_cell.length_c   1.000
_cell.angle_alpha   90.00
_cell.angle_beta   90.00
_cell.angle_gamma   90.00
#
_symmetry.space_group_name_H-M   'P 1'
#
loop_
_entity.id
_entity.type
_entity.pdbx_description
1 polymer ?
#
loop_
_entity_poly.entity_id
_entity_poly.type
_entity_poly.pdbx_seq_one_letter_code
_entity_poly.pdbx_strand_id
1 'polypeptide(L)'
;MRKFFKFSFIFFFFLVFLLQLTQILYFNRGYFQEKYDVSYWKDRFEHSQWQLPLSKRIIGDDGLFSYIGYTLAKGEDPSRVNPETQPVAKYLIGFSISIFKNPVYYSITLGFLTLLVYFLLAKKILKNNLSAFIVSLILFLDPLFFSQFWKPWIDITQLFFLLLNILLISFLNKKNNNNYLFSLLCGLSLGLFAQTKLPVLLPVILVLEFALFFKNKFKKEFVLYIIGFLAGIFIPYLQYFLLGNSLIDFIKLQKYIWAFYQSSLLVTHFGAIWQSLLLGDFPNISGSGFTRIIEWWFLWPLAFLVSLLCILRLFTKKNKDLIIKGIALFLLSELIIFALIPSYPRYLVIVIPFIYILSVYFIENYLHFKYKNFIYVLISLIALLNSFLFLIPKPEIVLNDFYYNFSQQYFQDIYQQDILKDNLNMNRNKFRFISQKTFQNAGIKNIEIKEIEKNIPAFSDKGWVKIEINYKTQDLGSFSEEKELQVVKKNSQWKIKWDWNILLNGFKPNYVVTTSLELGKRGSILDANKKILVKDDIGYLILVNPEKINSKKEQDMLKTISKFTNVLPVRLQNAYLENNIPGEYVPLATIYRSIPDNEINILLAYPGVALTKYISRIYNEVALDSSSIENTFYKECCTKVYSSYNYHGVKRAEREFDAILSGYSGGEILIKDNQGNVVKTVINKRSKNGQDVNLSL
;
A
#
# COMPACT_ATOMS: atom_id res chain seq x y z
N MET A 1 57.19 0.83 12.74
CA MET A 1 56.03 1.52 13.33
C MET A 1 55.01 2.01 12.30
N ARG A 2 55.29 2.95 11.37
CA ARG A 2 54.31 3.50 10.42
C ARG A 2 53.57 2.43 9.54
N LYS A 3 54.29 1.38 9.07
CA LYS A 3 53.65 0.29 8.29
C LYS A 3 52.71 -0.56 9.13
N PHE A 4 53.05 -0.86 10.38
CA PHE A 4 52.24 -1.60 11.34
C PHE A 4 50.97 -0.82 11.68
N PHE A 5 51.05 0.48 12.01
CA PHE A 5 49.83 1.29 12.25
C PHE A 5 48.94 1.38 11.04
N LYS A 6 49.49 1.51 9.82
CA LYS A 6 48.66 1.51 8.60
C LYS A 6 47.95 0.18 8.37
N PHE A 7 48.59 -0.94 8.66
CA PHE A 7 48.02 -2.26 8.56
C PHE A 7 46.90 -2.45 9.61
N SER A 8 47.11 -2.01 10.85
CA SER A 8 46.11 -2.07 11.91
C SER A 8 44.83 -1.26 11.58
N PHE A 9 44.97 -0.08 10.96
CA PHE A 9 43.80 0.69 10.51
C PHE A 9 43.05 0.00 9.37
N ILE A 10 43.74 -0.56 8.38
CA ILE A 10 43.10 -1.31 7.29
C ILE A 10 42.35 -2.51 7.84
N PHE A 11 42.96 -3.27 8.73
CA PHE A 11 42.33 -4.43 9.39
C PHE A 11 41.11 -4.03 10.21
N PHE A 12 41.20 -2.94 10.99
CA PHE A 12 40.08 -2.41 11.75
C PHE A 12 38.89 -2.08 10.84
N PHE A 13 39.08 -1.28 9.78
CA PHE A 13 37.99 -0.91 8.89
C PHE A 13 37.42 -2.12 8.11
N PHE A 14 38.24 -3.09 7.79
CA PHE A 14 37.79 -4.35 7.19
C PHE A 14 36.95 -5.17 8.18
N LEU A 15 37.32 -5.20 9.44
CA LEU A 15 36.52 -5.85 10.49
C LEU A 15 35.15 -5.16 10.65
N VAL A 16 35.12 -3.81 10.68
CA VAL A 16 33.88 -3.03 10.73
C VAL A 16 32.98 -3.36 9.51
N PHE A 17 33.57 -3.47 8.32
CA PHE A 17 32.84 -3.88 7.11
C PHE A 17 32.21 -5.28 7.25
N LEU A 18 32.97 -6.25 7.75
CA LEU A 18 32.47 -7.61 7.97
C LEU A 18 31.37 -7.66 9.03
N LEU A 19 31.52 -6.90 10.11
CA LEU A 19 30.51 -6.80 11.15
C LEU A 19 29.21 -6.19 10.60
N GLN A 20 29.30 -5.13 9.82
CA GLN A 20 28.12 -4.53 9.15
C GLN A 20 27.43 -5.52 8.22
N LEU A 21 28.22 -6.22 7.39
CA LEU A 21 27.67 -7.24 6.48
C LEU A 21 26.94 -8.34 7.27
N THR A 22 27.57 -8.82 8.33
CA THR A 22 26.97 -9.85 9.19
C THR A 22 25.68 -9.35 9.84
N GLN A 23 25.64 -8.10 10.32
CA GLN A 23 24.43 -7.50 10.87
C GLN A 23 23.31 -7.43 9.83
N ILE A 24 23.59 -6.95 8.62
CA ILE A 24 22.59 -6.87 7.53
C ILE A 24 22.02 -8.26 7.23
N LEU A 25 22.87 -9.26 7.03
CA LEU A 25 22.44 -10.61 6.69
C LEU A 25 21.69 -11.28 7.84
N TYR A 26 22.13 -11.10 9.07
CA TYR A 26 21.52 -11.72 10.25
C TYR A 26 20.14 -11.12 10.55
N PHE A 27 20.04 -9.80 10.62
CA PHE A 27 18.77 -9.13 10.99
C PHE A 27 17.72 -9.16 9.87
N ASN A 28 18.15 -9.35 8.61
CA ASN A 28 17.24 -9.41 7.46
C ASN A 28 17.12 -10.82 6.86
N ARG A 29 17.61 -11.88 7.54
CA ARG A 29 17.61 -13.25 7.02
C ARG A 29 16.24 -13.75 6.58
N GLY A 30 15.17 -13.29 7.20
CA GLY A 30 13.79 -13.61 6.80
C GLY A 30 13.48 -13.20 5.37
N TYR A 31 13.86 -11.98 4.98
CA TYR A 31 13.66 -11.48 3.61
C TYR A 31 14.46 -12.27 2.57
N PHE A 32 15.67 -12.70 2.90
CA PHE A 32 16.50 -13.51 1.99
C PHE A 32 15.99 -14.96 1.81
N GLN A 33 15.27 -15.48 2.80
CA GLN A 33 14.74 -16.86 2.79
C GLN A 33 13.32 -16.97 2.23
N GLU A 34 12.58 -15.87 2.19
CA GLU A 34 11.19 -15.85 1.75
C GLU A 34 11.10 -16.03 0.23
N LYS A 35 10.26 -17.01 -0.20
CA LYS A 35 9.95 -17.18 -1.62
C LYS A 35 8.85 -16.18 -2.02
N TYR A 36 9.03 -15.59 -3.19
CA TYR A 36 8.07 -14.66 -3.76
C TYR A 36 6.74 -15.35 -4.12
N ASP A 37 5.66 -14.96 -3.47
CA ASP A 37 4.31 -15.46 -3.75
C ASP A 37 3.62 -14.59 -4.80
N VAL A 38 3.69 -15.02 -6.05
CA VAL A 38 3.08 -14.31 -7.19
C VAL A 38 1.58 -14.12 -7.02
N SER A 39 0.87 -15.14 -6.50
CA SER A 39 -0.59 -15.08 -6.38
C SER A 39 -1.04 -14.06 -5.33
N TYR A 40 -0.25 -13.91 -4.26
CA TYR A 40 -0.49 -12.90 -3.24
C TYR A 40 -0.26 -11.48 -3.79
N TRP A 41 0.89 -11.26 -4.43
CA TRP A 41 1.23 -9.93 -4.92
C TRP A 41 0.36 -9.48 -6.10
N LYS A 42 -0.11 -10.43 -6.93
CA LYS A 42 -1.12 -10.18 -7.95
C LYS A 42 -2.43 -9.67 -7.33
N ASP A 43 -2.98 -10.41 -6.37
CA ASP A 43 -4.21 -10.03 -5.67
C ASP A 43 -4.07 -8.68 -4.95
N ARG A 44 -2.90 -8.44 -4.32
CA ARG A 44 -2.65 -7.16 -3.65
C ARG A 44 -2.56 -6.00 -4.63
N PHE A 45 -1.93 -6.18 -5.80
CA PHE A 45 -1.86 -5.17 -6.85
C PHE A 45 -3.25 -4.87 -7.43
N GLU A 46 -4.02 -5.89 -7.79
CA GLU A 46 -5.36 -5.74 -8.39
C GLU A 46 -6.35 -5.03 -7.47
N HIS A 47 -6.18 -5.15 -6.15
CA HIS A 47 -7.02 -4.48 -5.15
C HIS A 47 -6.35 -3.27 -4.48
N SER A 48 -5.23 -2.77 -5.01
CA SER A 48 -4.49 -1.64 -4.46
C SER A 48 -4.97 -0.30 -5.03
N GLN A 49 -4.47 0.79 -4.44
CA GLN A 49 -4.68 2.16 -4.90
C GLN A 49 -4.24 2.41 -6.36
N TRP A 50 -3.43 1.54 -6.94
CA TRP A 50 -2.99 1.64 -8.34
C TRP A 50 -4.04 1.16 -9.35
N GLN A 51 -4.91 0.24 -8.95
CA GLN A 51 -6.00 -0.27 -9.79
C GLN A 51 -7.35 0.30 -9.35
N LEU A 52 -7.53 0.52 -8.04
CA LEU A 52 -8.75 1.03 -7.43
C LEU A 52 -8.39 2.30 -6.64
N PRO A 53 -8.56 3.51 -7.20
CA PRO A 53 -8.08 4.77 -6.57
C PRO A 53 -8.59 5.02 -5.15
N LEU A 54 -9.77 4.50 -4.79
CA LEU A 54 -10.35 4.62 -3.44
C LEU A 54 -9.98 3.45 -2.51
N SER A 55 -9.15 2.52 -2.97
CA SER A 55 -8.75 1.39 -2.15
C SER A 55 -7.89 1.85 -0.97
N LYS A 56 -8.23 1.33 0.21
CA LYS A 56 -7.42 1.46 1.42
C LYS A 56 -6.35 0.37 1.54
N ARG A 57 -6.35 -0.62 0.65
CA ARG A 57 -5.36 -1.70 0.62
C ARG A 57 -4.13 -1.23 -0.14
N ILE A 58 -3.26 -0.51 0.55
CA ILE A 58 -2.08 0.13 -0.04
C ILE A 58 -1.00 -0.92 -0.32
N ILE A 59 -0.44 -0.92 -1.54
CA ILE A 59 0.78 -1.64 -1.88
C ILE A 59 1.97 -0.69 -1.83
N GLY A 60 3.02 -1.06 -1.08
CA GLY A 60 4.28 -0.31 -1.03
C GLY A 60 5.10 -0.49 -2.31
N ASP A 61 6.06 0.40 -2.53
CA ASP A 61 6.88 0.41 -3.74
C ASP A 61 7.70 -0.89 -3.92
N ASP A 62 8.14 -1.51 -2.85
CA ASP A 62 8.84 -2.79 -2.86
C ASP A 62 7.97 -3.93 -3.41
N GLY A 63 6.73 -4.03 -2.96
CA GLY A 63 5.75 -4.97 -3.47
C GLY A 63 5.30 -4.64 -4.90
N LEU A 64 5.03 -3.36 -5.17
CA LEU A 64 4.63 -2.86 -6.48
C LEU A 64 5.69 -3.19 -7.55
N PHE A 65 6.94 -2.76 -7.34
CA PHE A 65 7.99 -2.98 -8.33
C PHE A 65 8.37 -4.46 -8.45
N SER A 66 8.20 -5.26 -7.39
CA SER A 66 8.40 -6.70 -7.46
C SER A 66 7.34 -7.37 -8.35
N TYR A 67 6.06 -7.03 -8.18
CA TYR A 67 5.01 -7.61 -9.01
C TYR A 67 5.12 -7.17 -10.47
N ILE A 68 5.32 -5.87 -10.70
CA ILE A 68 5.47 -5.35 -12.05
C ILE A 68 6.72 -5.91 -12.72
N GLY A 69 7.85 -5.97 -12.00
CA GLY A 69 9.07 -6.59 -12.51
C GLY A 69 8.84 -8.05 -12.93
N TYR A 70 8.11 -8.81 -12.13
CA TYR A 70 7.75 -10.18 -12.49
C TYR A 70 6.92 -10.25 -13.78
N THR A 71 5.89 -9.39 -13.94
CA THR A 71 5.04 -9.39 -15.14
C THR A 71 5.84 -8.98 -16.38
N LEU A 72 6.70 -7.96 -16.29
CA LEU A 72 7.58 -7.56 -17.39
C LEU A 72 8.56 -8.67 -17.78
N ALA A 73 9.15 -9.38 -16.83
CA ALA A 73 10.02 -10.51 -17.10
C ALA A 73 9.26 -11.71 -17.75
N LYS A 74 7.92 -11.71 -17.69
CA LYS A 74 7.04 -12.69 -18.35
C LYS A 74 6.56 -12.25 -19.72
N GLY A 75 6.93 -11.08 -20.19
CA GLY A 75 6.60 -10.60 -21.52
C GLY A 75 5.48 -9.56 -21.59
N GLU A 76 5.03 -9.03 -20.44
CA GLU A 76 4.02 -7.97 -20.43
C GLU A 76 4.57 -6.65 -20.99
N ASP A 77 3.68 -5.86 -21.59
CA ASP A 77 4.01 -4.56 -22.16
C ASP A 77 4.30 -3.54 -21.04
N PRO A 78 5.49 -2.90 -21.03
CA PRO A 78 5.83 -1.88 -20.02
C PRO A 78 4.92 -0.65 -20.05
N SER A 79 4.15 -0.42 -21.12
CA SER A 79 3.18 0.68 -21.18
C SER A 79 1.84 0.36 -20.51
N ARG A 80 1.57 -0.92 -20.20
CA ARG A 80 0.29 -1.36 -19.62
C ARG A 80 0.32 -1.54 -18.13
N VAL A 81 1.52 -1.81 -17.57
CA VAL A 81 1.65 -2.12 -16.14
C VAL A 81 2.56 -1.10 -15.48
N ASN A 82 1.97 -0.15 -14.75
CA ASN A 82 2.64 0.98 -14.08
C ASN A 82 3.60 1.74 -15.02
N PRO A 83 3.07 2.35 -16.09
CA PRO A 83 3.87 3.08 -17.07
C PRO A 83 4.51 4.35 -16.48
N GLU A 84 4.09 4.82 -15.32
CA GLU A 84 4.53 6.05 -14.67
C GLU A 84 6.00 6.04 -14.30
N THR A 85 6.59 4.87 -14.13
CA THR A 85 8.03 4.71 -13.86
C THR A 85 8.68 3.87 -14.95
N GLN A 86 9.93 4.20 -15.26
CA GLN A 86 10.70 3.58 -16.33
C GLN A 86 11.06 2.11 -16.00
N PRO A 87 11.36 1.26 -17.00
CA PRO A 87 11.35 -0.19 -16.83
C PRO A 87 12.67 -0.82 -16.38
N VAL A 88 13.83 -0.14 -16.41
CA VAL A 88 15.16 -0.76 -16.19
C VAL A 88 15.22 -1.52 -14.86
N ALA A 89 14.92 -0.83 -13.76
CA ALA A 89 15.00 -1.46 -12.44
C ALA A 89 13.96 -2.58 -12.28
N LYS A 90 12.77 -2.40 -12.84
CA LYS A 90 11.70 -3.42 -12.83
C LYS A 90 12.12 -4.71 -13.51
N TYR A 91 12.78 -4.63 -14.69
CA TYR A 91 13.32 -5.82 -15.34
C TYR A 91 14.36 -6.54 -14.48
N LEU A 92 15.29 -5.78 -13.85
CA LEU A 92 16.30 -6.37 -12.98
C LEU A 92 15.68 -7.08 -11.78
N ILE A 93 14.66 -6.51 -11.17
CA ILE A 93 13.87 -7.12 -10.09
C ILE A 93 13.16 -8.38 -10.62
N GLY A 94 12.51 -8.29 -11.78
CA GLY A 94 11.81 -9.41 -12.42
C GLY A 94 12.74 -10.57 -12.75
N PHE A 95 13.94 -10.32 -13.24
CA PHE A 95 14.97 -11.35 -13.47
C PHE A 95 15.39 -12.02 -12.16
N SER A 96 15.57 -11.24 -11.08
CA SER A 96 15.86 -11.80 -9.76
C SER A 96 14.77 -12.76 -9.29
N ILE A 97 13.49 -12.36 -9.44
CA ILE A 97 12.36 -13.23 -9.10
C ILE A 97 12.32 -14.48 -9.99
N SER A 98 12.59 -14.32 -11.28
CA SER A 98 12.55 -15.44 -12.23
C SER A 98 13.63 -16.49 -11.94
N ILE A 99 14.84 -16.07 -11.61
CA ILE A 99 16.01 -16.93 -11.38
C ILE A 99 16.01 -17.45 -9.93
N PHE A 100 15.92 -16.55 -8.94
CA PHE A 100 16.14 -16.88 -7.53
C PHE A 100 14.82 -17.05 -6.74
N LYS A 101 13.65 -16.80 -7.35
CA LYS A 101 12.34 -16.78 -6.69
C LYS A 101 12.25 -15.78 -5.53
N ASN A 102 13.08 -14.73 -5.57
CA ASN A 102 13.13 -13.71 -4.53
C ASN A 102 13.68 -12.38 -5.10
N PRO A 103 12.97 -11.25 -4.98
CA PRO A 103 13.41 -9.93 -5.48
C PRO A 103 14.59 -9.35 -4.69
N VAL A 104 14.84 -9.81 -3.46
CA VAL A 104 15.87 -9.26 -2.58
C VAL A 104 17.29 -9.54 -3.09
N TYR A 105 17.49 -10.59 -3.88
CA TYR A 105 18.80 -10.85 -4.50
C TYR A 105 19.20 -9.79 -5.53
N TYR A 106 18.24 -9.15 -6.19
CA TYR A 106 18.51 -7.93 -6.96
C TYR A 106 19.10 -6.83 -6.06
N SER A 107 18.43 -6.55 -4.92
CA SER A 107 18.80 -5.47 -4.02
C SER A 107 20.22 -5.63 -3.47
N ILE A 108 20.55 -6.79 -2.94
CA ILE A 108 21.89 -7.05 -2.40
C ILE A 108 22.98 -7.00 -3.48
N THR A 109 22.71 -7.54 -4.68
CA THR A 109 23.66 -7.54 -5.80
C THR A 109 23.95 -6.10 -6.25
N LEU A 110 22.90 -5.31 -6.50
CA LEU A 110 23.04 -3.91 -6.89
C LEU A 110 23.68 -3.07 -5.77
N GLY A 111 23.34 -3.33 -4.51
CA GLY A 111 23.97 -2.67 -3.36
C GLY A 111 25.49 -2.84 -3.36
N PHE A 112 25.98 -4.07 -3.53
CA PHE A 112 27.42 -4.34 -3.59
C PHE A 112 28.09 -3.78 -4.85
N LEU A 113 27.46 -3.89 -6.02
CA LEU A 113 27.98 -3.30 -7.25
C LEU A 113 28.08 -1.77 -7.13
N THR A 114 27.07 -1.13 -6.54
CA THR A 114 27.06 0.30 -6.28
C THR A 114 28.22 0.70 -5.35
N LEU A 115 28.41 -0.05 -4.27
CA LEU A 115 29.50 0.18 -3.32
C LEU A 115 30.87 0.00 -3.97
N LEU A 116 31.04 -1.01 -4.84
CA LEU A 116 32.27 -1.23 -5.61
C LEU A 116 32.55 -0.07 -6.56
N VAL A 117 31.54 0.36 -7.34
CA VAL A 117 31.69 1.50 -8.27
C VAL A 117 32.01 2.78 -7.49
N TYR A 118 31.35 3.00 -6.36
CA TYR A 118 31.62 4.14 -5.49
C TYR A 118 33.06 4.12 -4.93
N PHE A 119 33.55 2.96 -4.49
CA PHE A 119 34.95 2.80 -4.05
C PHE A 119 35.94 3.15 -5.17
N LEU A 120 35.69 2.65 -6.40
CA LEU A 120 36.57 2.93 -7.55
C LEU A 120 36.53 4.43 -7.90
N LEU A 121 35.39 5.07 -7.85
CA LEU A 121 35.24 6.52 -8.05
C LEU A 121 35.97 7.32 -6.96
N ALA A 122 35.73 6.93 -5.70
CA ALA A 122 36.41 7.57 -4.57
C ALA A 122 37.93 7.43 -4.64
N LYS A 123 38.43 6.24 -5.04
CA LYS A 123 39.87 6.00 -5.27
C LYS A 123 40.42 6.93 -6.34
N LYS A 124 39.66 7.16 -7.41
CA LYS A 124 40.06 8.06 -8.50
C LYS A 124 40.15 9.53 -8.05
N ILE A 125 39.20 9.96 -7.23
CA ILE A 125 39.09 11.34 -6.74
C ILE A 125 40.06 11.62 -5.61
N LEU A 126 40.12 10.76 -4.59
CA LEU A 126 40.91 10.96 -3.39
C LEU A 126 42.40 10.59 -3.58
N LYS A 127 42.72 9.79 -4.60
CA LYS A 127 44.09 9.30 -4.90
C LYS A 127 44.73 8.55 -3.72
N ASN A 128 43.94 8.09 -2.77
CA ASN A 128 44.35 7.35 -1.59
C ASN A 128 43.39 6.16 -1.36
N ASN A 129 43.94 4.95 -1.36
CA ASN A 129 43.10 3.72 -1.21
C ASN A 129 42.46 3.63 0.17
N LEU A 130 43.12 4.08 1.24
CA LEU A 130 42.56 4.03 2.59
C LEU A 130 41.37 5.00 2.72
N SER A 131 41.53 6.24 2.26
CA SER A 131 40.46 7.24 2.30
C SER A 131 39.29 6.86 1.42
N ALA A 132 39.55 6.21 0.26
CA ALA A 132 38.51 5.66 -0.60
C ALA A 132 37.75 4.54 0.09
N PHE A 133 38.44 3.64 0.80
CA PHE A 133 37.80 2.57 1.56
C PHE A 133 36.99 3.12 2.73
N ILE A 134 37.52 4.11 3.45
CA ILE A 134 36.80 4.75 4.58
C ILE A 134 35.51 5.42 4.11
N VAL A 135 35.54 6.22 3.03
CA VAL A 135 34.32 6.88 2.55
C VAL A 135 33.29 5.87 2.04
N SER A 136 33.73 4.76 1.45
CA SER A 136 32.84 3.68 1.04
C SER A 136 32.26 2.92 2.23
N LEU A 137 33.04 2.74 3.29
CA LEU A 137 32.58 2.15 4.53
C LEU A 137 31.55 3.05 5.24
N ILE A 138 31.79 4.37 5.28
CA ILE A 138 30.82 5.34 5.83
C ILE A 138 29.49 5.25 5.07
N LEU A 139 29.52 5.16 3.73
CA LEU A 139 28.33 4.95 2.92
C LEU A 139 27.66 3.61 3.23
N PHE A 140 28.44 2.53 3.38
CA PHE A 140 27.90 1.20 3.72
C PHE A 140 27.30 1.13 5.11
N LEU A 141 27.72 2.01 6.02
CA LEU A 141 27.17 2.16 7.38
C LEU A 141 25.98 3.15 7.45
N ASP A 142 25.65 3.81 6.34
CA ASP A 142 24.53 4.76 6.27
C ASP A 142 23.18 4.03 6.23
N PRO A 143 22.24 4.31 7.17
CA PRO A 143 20.96 3.60 7.24
C PRO A 143 20.14 3.66 5.95
N LEU A 144 20.13 4.79 5.26
CA LEU A 144 19.37 4.94 4.02
C LEU A 144 20.01 4.12 2.87
N PHE A 145 21.34 4.05 2.81
CA PHE A 145 22.03 3.27 1.80
C PHE A 145 21.91 1.76 2.06
N PHE A 146 22.24 1.30 3.28
CA PHE A 146 22.19 -0.15 3.51
C PHE A 146 20.77 -0.70 3.56
N SER A 147 19.73 0.12 3.82
CA SER A 147 18.33 -0.30 3.69
C SER A 147 17.99 -0.77 2.27
N GLN A 148 18.71 -0.28 1.27
CA GLN A 148 18.55 -0.72 -0.13
C GLN A 148 18.97 -2.18 -0.36
N PHE A 149 19.65 -2.85 0.58
CA PHE A 149 20.18 -4.21 0.38
C PHE A 149 19.12 -5.31 0.51
N TRP A 150 17.97 -5.02 1.14
CA TRP A 150 16.88 -6.00 1.27
C TRP A 150 15.51 -5.48 0.81
N LYS A 151 15.42 -4.21 0.45
CA LYS A 151 14.20 -3.63 -0.12
C LYS A 151 14.38 -3.51 -1.64
N PRO A 152 13.54 -4.14 -2.48
CA PRO A 152 13.66 -4.08 -3.93
C PRO A 152 13.15 -2.74 -4.48
N TRP A 153 13.80 -1.65 -4.06
CA TRP A 153 13.53 -0.30 -4.53
C TRP A 153 14.34 0.03 -5.77
N ILE A 154 13.79 0.86 -6.63
CA ILE A 154 14.44 1.26 -7.90
C ILE A 154 15.57 2.28 -7.70
N ASP A 155 15.63 2.95 -6.55
CA ASP A 155 16.57 4.04 -6.27
C ASP A 155 18.04 3.56 -6.29
N ILE A 156 18.32 2.33 -5.85
CA ILE A 156 19.68 1.77 -5.89
C ILE A 156 20.18 1.57 -7.33
N THR A 157 19.29 1.21 -8.27
CA THR A 157 19.66 1.09 -9.69
C THR A 157 19.99 2.46 -10.28
N GLN A 158 19.22 3.48 -9.92
CA GLN A 158 19.47 4.84 -10.36
C GLN A 158 20.83 5.33 -9.86
N LEU A 159 21.13 5.13 -8.57
CA LEU A 159 22.44 5.49 -7.99
C LEU A 159 23.58 4.70 -8.66
N PHE A 160 23.39 3.40 -8.92
CA PHE A 160 24.40 2.57 -9.59
C PHE A 160 24.80 3.14 -10.95
N PHE A 161 23.83 3.40 -11.82
CA PHE A 161 24.11 3.91 -13.16
C PHE A 161 24.68 5.34 -13.14
N LEU A 162 24.27 6.18 -12.20
CA LEU A 162 24.85 7.50 -11.99
C LEU A 162 26.33 7.43 -11.62
N LEU A 163 26.65 6.63 -10.60
CA LEU A 163 28.06 6.47 -10.17
C LEU A 163 28.92 5.81 -11.24
N LEU A 164 28.36 4.82 -11.95
CA LEU A 164 29.05 4.16 -13.08
C LEU A 164 29.33 5.15 -14.19
N ASN A 165 28.37 5.99 -14.54
CA ASN A 165 28.54 7.05 -15.55
C ASN A 165 29.67 8.00 -15.16
N ILE A 166 29.67 8.54 -13.92
CA ILE A 166 30.72 9.45 -13.43
C ILE A 166 32.09 8.74 -13.38
N LEU A 167 32.13 7.46 -13.03
CA LEU A 167 33.36 6.68 -13.05
C LEU A 167 33.90 6.54 -14.48
N LEU A 168 33.04 6.16 -15.43
CA LEU A 168 33.44 5.95 -16.83
C LEU A 168 33.94 7.24 -17.48
N ILE A 169 33.27 8.38 -17.29
CA ILE A 169 33.73 9.66 -17.82
C ILE A 169 35.08 10.08 -17.17
N SER A 170 35.32 9.67 -15.93
CA SER A 170 36.58 9.93 -15.25
C SER A 170 37.79 9.22 -15.87
N PHE A 171 37.58 8.18 -16.67
CA PHE A 171 38.62 7.45 -17.39
C PHE A 171 38.97 8.08 -18.74
N LEU A 172 38.15 8.97 -19.27
CA LEU A 172 38.44 9.64 -20.51
C LEU A 172 39.70 10.52 -20.36
N ASN A 173 40.74 10.19 -21.10
CA ASN A 173 42.02 10.91 -21.10
C ASN A 173 42.68 10.84 -22.49
N LYS A 174 43.30 11.95 -22.95
CA LYS A 174 43.98 12.03 -24.25
C LYS A 174 45.04 10.93 -24.52
N LYS A 175 45.55 10.32 -23.47
CA LYS A 175 46.56 9.25 -23.54
C LYS A 175 45.96 7.85 -23.54
N ASN A 176 44.63 7.69 -23.46
CA ASN A 176 44.01 6.41 -23.30
C ASN A 176 43.46 5.88 -24.66
N ASN A 177 43.94 4.72 -25.10
CA ASN A 177 43.50 4.10 -26.34
C ASN A 177 42.05 3.57 -26.28
N ASN A 178 41.48 3.42 -25.09
CA ASN A 178 40.14 2.87 -24.87
C ASN A 178 39.06 3.97 -24.75
N ASN A 179 39.34 5.22 -25.11
CA ASN A 179 38.40 6.33 -24.99
C ASN A 179 37.07 6.04 -25.73
N TYR A 180 37.11 5.39 -26.89
CA TYR A 180 35.93 5.01 -27.65
C TYR A 180 34.99 4.10 -26.85
N LEU A 181 35.55 3.05 -26.24
CA LEU A 181 34.77 2.12 -25.40
C LEU A 181 34.20 2.82 -24.16
N PHE A 182 35.03 3.61 -23.46
CA PHE A 182 34.56 4.35 -22.29
C PHE A 182 33.49 5.38 -22.63
N SER A 183 33.54 6.03 -23.78
CA SER A 183 32.54 6.97 -24.24
C SER A 183 31.21 6.26 -24.54
N LEU A 184 31.26 5.14 -25.26
CA LEU A 184 30.07 4.32 -25.56
C LEU A 184 29.41 3.83 -24.26
N LEU A 185 30.17 3.26 -23.34
CA LEU A 185 29.67 2.76 -22.06
C LEU A 185 29.20 3.89 -21.13
N CYS A 186 29.82 5.07 -21.17
CA CYS A 186 29.37 6.26 -20.44
C CYS A 186 27.98 6.71 -20.95
N GLY A 187 27.82 6.84 -22.27
CA GLY A 187 26.52 7.13 -22.86
C GLY A 187 25.46 6.06 -22.51
N LEU A 188 25.81 4.78 -22.64
CA LEU A 188 24.90 3.67 -22.30
C LEU A 188 24.46 3.75 -20.84
N SER A 189 25.39 3.98 -19.90
CA SER A 189 25.06 4.06 -18.47
C SER A 189 24.17 5.28 -18.17
N LEU A 190 24.37 6.42 -18.85
CA LEU A 190 23.50 7.58 -18.69
C LEU A 190 22.10 7.35 -19.27
N GLY A 191 21.99 6.69 -20.43
CA GLY A 191 20.73 6.29 -20.99
C GLY A 191 19.95 5.33 -20.08
N LEU A 192 20.62 4.35 -19.51
CA LEU A 192 20.02 3.43 -18.51
C LEU A 192 19.64 4.15 -17.22
N PHE A 193 20.45 5.12 -16.75
CA PHE A 193 20.09 6.00 -15.64
C PHE A 193 18.78 6.75 -15.93
N ALA A 194 18.64 7.33 -17.13
CA ALA A 194 17.43 8.02 -17.57
C ALA A 194 16.19 7.11 -17.60
N GLN A 195 16.38 5.81 -17.84
CA GLN A 195 15.30 4.81 -17.94
C GLN A 195 15.10 4.00 -16.64
N THR A 196 15.65 4.46 -15.53
CA THR A 196 15.43 3.84 -14.20
C THR A 196 14.33 4.56 -13.42
N LYS A 197 14.41 5.88 -13.40
CA LYS A 197 13.45 6.78 -12.76
C LYS A 197 13.55 8.11 -13.51
N LEU A 198 12.52 8.95 -13.53
CA LEU A 198 12.61 10.22 -14.22
C LEU A 198 13.75 11.08 -13.62
N PRO A 199 14.87 11.24 -14.31
CA PRO A 199 16.01 11.97 -13.76
C PRO A 199 15.82 13.46 -14.04
N VAL A 200 15.33 14.19 -13.06
CA VAL A 200 15.11 15.64 -13.17
C VAL A 200 16.41 16.39 -13.53
N LEU A 201 17.56 15.83 -13.17
CA LEU A 201 18.86 16.41 -13.45
C LEU A 201 19.57 15.88 -14.70
N LEU A 202 18.94 15.03 -15.49
CA LEU A 202 19.54 14.60 -16.75
C LEU A 202 20.06 15.75 -17.61
N PRO A 203 19.35 16.89 -17.77
CA PRO A 203 19.88 18.04 -18.52
C PRO A 203 21.16 18.60 -17.92
N VAL A 204 21.29 18.68 -16.59
CA VAL A 204 22.49 19.19 -15.92
C VAL A 204 23.68 18.26 -16.16
N ILE A 205 23.50 16.95 -16.03
CA ILE A 205 24.54 15.95 -16.29
C ILE A 205 25.00 16.05 -17.75
N LEU A 206 24.05 16.09 -18.70
CA LEU A 206 24.36 16.25 -20.12
C LEU A 206 25.16 17.49 -20.42
N VAL A 207 24.82 18.64 -19.84
CA VAL A 207 25.57 19.90 -20.02
C VAL A 207 26.99 19.79 -19.45
N LEU A 208 27.16 19.20 -18.27
CA LEU A 208 28.48 19.00 -17.65
C LEU A 208 29.36 18.06 -18.47
N GLU A 209 28.80 16.95 -18.95
CA GLU A 209 29.52 15.98 -19.76
C GLU A 209 29.86 16.55 -21.15
N PHE A 210 28.90 17.23 -21.78
CA PHE A 210 29.11 17.96 -23.03
C PHE A 210 30.30 18.94 -22.91
N ALA A 211 30.32 19.75 -21.85
CA ALA A 211 31.41 20.67 -21.60
C ALA A 211 32.79 19.95 -21.48
N LEU A 212 32.80 18.73 -20.88
CA LEU A 212 34.01 17.92 -20.77
C LEU A 212 34.49 17.39 -22.13
N PHE A 213 33.57 16.88 -22.98
CA PHE A 213 33.91 16.41 -24.31
C PHE A 213 34.46 17.52 -25.21
N PHE A 214 33.80 18.69 -25.23
CA PHE A 214 34.25 19.84 -26.03
C PHE A 214 35.53 20.43 -25.56
N LYS A 215 35.72 20.63 -24.25
CA LYS A 215 36.98 21.13 -23.67
C LYS A 215 38.17 20.23 -24.00
N ASN A 216 37.98 18.93 -24.03
CA ASN A 216 39.04 17.96 -24.33
C ASN A 216 39.17 17.68 -25.85
N LYS A 217 38.30 18.27 -26.70
CA LYS A 217 38.28 18.07 -28.15
C LYS A 217 37.98 16.59 -28.57
N PHE A 218 37.19 15.85 -27.79
CA PHE A 218 36.80 14.47 -28.04
C PHE A 218 35.60 14.36 -28.98
N LYS A 219 35.75 14.77 -30.26
CA LYS A 219 34.61 14.80 -31.21
C LYS A 219 34.12 13.43 -31.61
N LYS A 220 34.99 12.46 -31.89
CA LYS A 220 34.63 11.09 -32.28
C LYS A 220 34.08 10.31 -31.09
N GLU A 221 34.67 10.48 -29.94
CA GLU A 221 34.22 9.91 -28.67
C GLU A 221 32.83 10.39 -28.29
N PHE A 222 32.50 11.66 -28.58
CA PHE A 222 31.19 12.23 -28.35
C PHE A 222 30.10 11.57 -29.23
N VAL A 223 30.38 11.22 -30.48
CA VAL A 223 29.45 10.48 -31.34
C VAL A 223 29.12 9.11 -30.73
N LEU A 224 30.13 8.38 -30.27
CA LEU A 224 29.91 7.07 -29.60
C LEU A 224 29.17 7.22 -28.28
N TYR A 225 29.42 8.28 -27.55
CA TYR A 225 28.65 8.61 -26.35
C TYR A 225 27.15 8.79 -26.68
N ILE A 226 26.80 9.54 -27.74
CA ILE A 226 25.39 9.70 -28.15
C ILE A 226 24.78 8.37 -28.59
N ILE A 227 25.53 7.54 -29.34
CA ILE A 227 25.05 6.20 -29.73
C ILE A 227 24.78 5.36 -28.48
N GLY A 228 25.70 5.35 -27.52
CA GLY A 228 25.50 4.64 -26.25
C GLY A 228 24.30 5.16 -25.46
N PHE A 229 24.12 6.48 -25.40
CA PHE A 229 22.99 7.11 -24.71
C PHE A 229 21.64 6.71 -25.34
N LEU A 230 21.53 6.77 -26.66
CA LEU A 230 20.33 6.32 -27.35
C LEU A 230 20.08 4.82 -27.14
N ALA A 231 21.13 4.00 -27.24
CA ALA A 231 21.02 2.58 -26.93
C ALA A 231 20.48 2.35 -25.50
N GLY A 232 21.00 3.09 -24.51
CA GLY A 232 20.53 3.01 -23.12
C GLY A 232 19.07 3.44 -22.92
N ILE A 233 18.56 4.34 -23.77
CA ILE A 233 17.14 4.74 -23.78
C ILE A 233 16.27 3.65 -24.40
N PHE A 234 16.66 3.06 -25.54
CA PHE A 234 15.81 2.18 -26.33
C PHE A 234 15.86 0.70 -25.90
N ILE A 235 17.01 0.21 -25.42
CA ILE A 235 17.17 -1.19 -25.00
C ILE A 235 16.11 -1.61 -23.96
N PRO A 236 15.81 -0.83 -22.93
CA PRO A 236 14.80 -1.21 -21.94
C PRO A 236 13.37 -1.29 -22.49
N TYR A 237 13.12 -0.69 -23.66
CA TYR A 237 11.84 -0.73 -24.36
C TYR A 237 11.85 -1.68 -25.58
N LEU A 238 12.87 -2.52 -25.73
CA LEU A 238 12.92 -3.46 -26.85
C LEU A 238 11.68 -4.36 -26.90
N GLN A 239 11.24 -4.88 -25.77
CA GLN A 239 10.00 -5.66 -25.64
C GLN A 239 8.77 -4.88 -26.07
N TYR A 240 8.67 -3.60 -25.68
CA TYR A 240 7.58 -2.70 -26.10
C TYR A 240 7.48 -2.60 -27.62
N PHE A 241 8.59 -2.42 -28.32
CA PHE A 241 8.63 -2.36 -29.78
C PHE A 241 8.36 -3.73 -30.42
N LEU A 242 8.86 -4.83 -29.84
CA LEU A 242 8.60 -6.19 -30.32
C LEU A 242 7.13 -6.58 -30.22
N LEU A 243 6.37 -5.97 -29.29
CA LEU A 243 4.92 -6.15 -29.16
C LEU A 243 4.11 -5.31 -30.18
N GLY A 244 4.78 -4.65 -31.13
CA GLY A 244 4.14 -3.92 -32.23
C GLY A 244 3.85 -2.44 -31.96
N ASN A 245 4.32 -1.89 -30.85
CA ASN A 245 4.16 -0.46 -30.58
C ASN A 245 5.11 0.38 -31.45
N SER A 246 4.64 1.52 -31.93
CA SER A 246 5.41 2.41 -32.80
C SER A 246 6.29 3.39 -32.01
N LEU A 247 7.23 4.05 -32.74
CA LEU A 247 8.02 5.14 -32.16
C LEU A 247 7.14 6.34 -31.73
N ILE A 248 6.02 6.57 -32.46
CA ILE A 248 5.06 7.61 -32.09
C ILE A 248 4.39 7.29 -30.76
N ASP A 249 4.03 6.04 -30.55
CA ASP A 249 3.43 5.61 -29.28
C ASP A 249 4.44 5.68 -28.13
N PHE A 250 5.70 5.40 -28.39
CA PHE A 250 6.77 5.62 -27.42
C PHE A 250 6.90 7.09 -27.00
N ILE A 251 6.83 8.03 -27.97
CA ILE A 251 6.85 9.47 -27.65
C ILE A 251 5.62 9.86 -26.82
N LYS A 252 4.43 9.32 -27.16
CA LYS A 252 3.21 9.54 -26.35
C LYS A 252 3.37 9.00 -24.92
N LEU A 253 3.98 7.81 -24.78
CA LEU A 253 4.29 7.22 -23.47
C LEU A 253 5.22 8.12 -22.66
N GLN A 254 6.31 8.64 -23.24
CA GLN A 254 7.22 9.57 -22.57
C GLN A 254 6.51 10.88 -22.15
N LYS A 255 5.62 11.40 -23.00
CA LYS A 255 4.78 12.56 -22.65
C LYS A 255 3.82 12.26 -21.48
N TYR A 256 3.21 11.07 -21.46
CA TYR A 256 2.37 10.63 -20.36
C TYR A 256 3.16 10.56 -19.04
N ILE A 257 4.33 9.93 -19.04
CA ILE A 257 5.22 9.84 -17.88
C ILE A 257 5.56 11.24 -17.37
N TRP A 258 5.93 12.15 -18.28
CA TRP A 258 6.22 13.54 -17.92
C TRP A 258 5.03 14.25 -17.29
N ALA A 259 3.84 14.12 -17.89
CA ALA A 259 2.60 14.72 -17.38
C ALA A 259 2.22 14.16 -16.00
N PHE A 260 2.42 12.85 -15.76
CA PHE A 260 2.20 12.22 -14.46
C PHE A 260 3.07 12.86 -13.38
N TYR A 261 4.35 13.05 -13.64
CA TYR A 261 5.25 13.70 -12.69
C TYR A 261 4.89 15.17 -12.45
N GLN A 262 4.44 15.89 -13.48
CA GLN A 262 3.97 17.27 -13.32
C GLN A 262 2.71 17.37 -12.47
N SER A 263 1.76 16.44 -12.60
CA SER A 263 0.53 16.43 -11.80
C SER A 263 0.80 16.28 -10.30
N SER A 264 1.90 15.62 -9.92
CA SER A 264 2.30 15.47 -8.51
C SER A 264 2.92 16.73 -7.89
N LEU A 265 3.29 17.73 -8.70
CA LEU A 265 3.88 18.99 -8.20
C LEU A 265 2.89 19.82 -7.34
N LEU A 266 1.59 19.60 -7.50
CA LEU A 266 0.55 20.31 -6.75
C LEU A 266 0.55 19.99 -5.24
N VAL A 267 1.20 18.91 -4.83
CA VAL A 267 1.24 18.43 -3.42
C VAL A 267 2.61 18.68 -2.79
N THR A 268 3.40 19.58 -3.34
CA THR A 268 4.80 19.78 -2.93
C THR A 268 4.92 20.68 -1.72
N HIS A 269 5.64 20.22 -0.71
CA HIS A 269 6.14 21.08 0.37
C HIS A 269 7.53 21.61 -0.03
N PHE A 270 7.61 22.88 -0.42
CA PHE A 270 8.88 23.53 -0.77
C PHE A 270 9.92 23.34 0.33
N GLY A 271 11.10 22.89 -0.05
CA GLY A 271 12.21 22.72 0.88
C GLY A 271 12.13 21.49 1.80
N ALA A 272 11.13 20.61 1.64
CA ALA A 272 10.98 19.39 2.46
C ALA A 272 12.24 18.52 2.50
N ILE A 273 12.99 18.44 1.40
CA ILE A 273 14.25 17.68 1.32
C ILE A 273 15.36 18.27 2.22
N TRP A 274 15.40 19.61 2.36
CA TRP A 274 16.34 20.29 3.24
C TRP A 274 16.03 20.00 4.70
N GLN A 275 14.74 20.01 5.07
CA GLN A 275 14.30 19.63 6.40
C GLN A 275 14.63 18.17 6.68
N SER A 276 14.41 17.28 5.71
CA SER A 276 14.77 15.87 5.79
C SER A 276 16.27 15.67 6.02
N LEU A 277 17.11 16.37 5.28
CA LEU A 277 18.58 16.28 5.39
C LEU A 277 19.10 16.83 6.72
N LEU A 278 18.63 18.00 7.13
CA LEU A 278 19.17 18.74 8.26
C LEU A 278 18.56 18.33 9.60
N LEU A 279 17.25 18.13 9.66
CA LEU A 279 16.49 17.91 10.88
C LEU A 279 15.99 16.47 11.04
N GLY A 280 15.88 15.72 9.94
CA GLY A 280 15.38 14.36 9.97
C GLY A 280 13.86 14.24 10.06
N ASP A 281 13.15 15.30 9.72
CA ASP A 281 11.70 15.34 9.71
C ASP A 281 11.18 15.57 8.29
N PHE A 282 10.06 14.96 7.98
CA PHE A 282 9.41 15.08 6.68
C PHE A 282 7.94 15.49 6.88
N PRO A 283 7.45 16.53 6.18
CA PRO A 283 6.06 16.96 6.31
C PRO A 283 5.09 15.90 5.80
N ASN A 284 4.00 15.69 6.53
CA ASN A 284 2.96 14.74 6.14
C ASN A 284 2.26 15.21 4.86
N ILE A 285 2.08 14.30 3.91
CA ILE A 285 1.45 14.62 2.61
C ILE A 285 -0.05 14.89 2.77
N SER A 286 -0.72 14.24 3.71
CA SER A 286 -2.18 14.25 3.87
C SER A 286 -2.67 14.93 5.16
N GLY A 287 -1.85 15.74 5.84
CA GLY A 287 -2.26 16.35 7.10
C GLY A 287 -1.28 17.39 7.65
N SER A 288 -1.63 17.97 8.79
CA SER A 288 -0.71 18.83 9.54
C SER A 288 0.30 17.97 10.32
N GLY A 289 1.55 18.45 10.37
CA GLY A 289 2.61 17.84 11.18
C GLY A 289 3.73 17.20 10.37
N PHE A 290 4.64 16.55 11.08
CA PHE A 290 5.86 15.98 10.52
C PHE A 290 6.03 14.54 10.98
N THR A 291 6.59 13.71 10.10
CA THR A 291 6.98 12.34 10.41
C THR A 291 8.50 12.25 10.53
N ARG A 292 8.98 11.64 11.61
CA ARG A 292 10.40 11.39 11.82
C ARG A 292 10.93 10.37 10.83
N ILE A 293 12.04 10.70 10.16
CA ILE A 293 12.73 9.80 9.23
C ILE A 293 13.54 8.79 10.05
N ILE A 294 13.22 7.51 9.91
CA ILE A 294 13.84 6.44 10.68
C ILE A 294 15.32 6.27 10.31
N GLU A 295 15.66 6.45 9.05
CA GLU A 295 17.01 6.33 8.49
C GLU A 295 17.91 7.54 8.80
N TRP A 296 17.35 8.62 9.34
CA TRP A 296 18.12 9.82 9.61
C TRP A 296 19.12 9.62 10.76
N TRP A 297 20.32 10.22 10.60
CA TRP A 297 21.31 10.30 11.65
C TRP A 297 22.14 11.58 11.54
N PHE A 298 22.79 11.95 12.64
CA PHE A 298 23.47 13.25 12.78
C PHE A 298 24.62 13.48 11.79
N LEU A 299 25.18 12.43 11.18
CA LEU A 299 26.26 12.58 10.20
C LEU A 299 25.79 13.26 8.91
N TRP A 300 24.50 13.18 8.55
CA TRP A 300 23.98 13.85 7.36
C TRP A 300 24.20 15.38 7.40
N PRO A 301 23.68 16.13 8.40
CA PRO A 301 23.89 17.57 8.48
C PRO A 301 25.36 17.94 8.68
N LEU A 302 26.11 17.17 9.48
CA LEU A 302 27.54 17.42 9.72
C LEU A 302 28.37 17.28 8.45
N ALA A 303 28.22 16.17 7.73
CA ALA A 303 28.92 15.94 6.47
C ALA A 303 28.49 16.95 5.39
N PHE A 304 27.21 17.33 5.37
CA PHE A 304 26.72 18.34 4.46
C PHE A 304 27.42 19.70 4.69
N LEU A 305 27.54 20.17 5.93
CA LEU A 305 28.27 21.38 6.25
C LEU A 305 29.75 21.33 5.80
N VAL A 306 30.43 20.19 6.04
CA VAL A 306 31.82 20.00 5.57
C VAL A 306 31.88 19.98 4.04
N SER A 307 30.89 19.38 3.37
CA SER A 307 30.81 19.38 1.90
C SER A 307 30.63 20.79 1.33
N LEU A 308 29.85 21.65 1.98
CA LEU A 308 29.70 23.05 1.59
C LEU A 308 31.02 23.82 1.73
N LEU A 309 31.80 23.60 2.81
CA LEU A 309 33.13 24.16 2.95
C LEU A 309 34.07 23.68 1.83
N CYS A 310 33.95 22.40 1.44
CA CYS A 310 34.67 21.87 0.29
C CYS A 310 34.32 22.63 -1.00
N ILE A 311 33.03 22.80 -1.26
CA ILE A 311 32.53 23.49 -2.46
C ILE A 311 33.07 24.93 -2.51
N LEU A 312 32.95 25.66 -1.43
CA LEU A 312 33.49 27.02 -1.34
C LEU A 312 35.00 27.07 -1.67
N ARG A 313 35.78 26.13 -1.14
CA ARG A 313 37.24 26.06 -1.43
C ARG A 313 37.54 25.66 -2.86
N LEU A 314 36.75 24.78 -3.49
CA LEU A 314 36.95 24.37 -4.88
C LEU A 314 36.77 25.51 -5.89
N PHE A 315 35.85 26.45 -5.58
CA PHE A 315 35.60 27.60 -6.48
C PHE A 315 36.45 28.83 -6.17
N THR A 316 36.87 29.02 -4.93
CA THR A 316 37.75 30.14 -4.55
C THR A 316 39.23 29.91 -4.87
N LYS A 317 39.71 28.66 -4.78
CA LYS A 317 41.09 28.30 -5.20
C LYS A 317 41.08 27.80 -6.65
N LYS A 318 42.20 28.07 -7.40
CA LYS A 318 42.38 27.55 -8.77
C LYS A 318 42.56 26.03 -8.80
N ASN A 319 41.53 25.29 -8.39
CA ASN A 319 41.53 23.84 -8.56
C ASN A 319 41.28 23.49 -10.03
N LYS A 320 42.13 22.63 -10.61
CA LYS A 320 42.05 22.22 -12.03
C LYS A 320 41.26 20.93 -12.21
N ASP A 321 40.82 20.26 -11.15
CA ASP A 321 40.12 18.99 -11.25
C ASP A 321 38.64 19.25 -11.59
N LEU A 322 38.29 18.95 -12.85
CA LEU A 322 36.93 19.17 -13.38
C LEU A 322 35.93 18.19 -12.84
N ILE A 323 36.36 16.97 -12.50
CA ILE A 323 35.44 15.91 -12.05
C ILE A 323 34.87 16.29 -10.69
N ILE A 324 35.73 16.69 -9.75
CA ILE A 324 35.24 17.07 -8.41
C ILE A 324 34.43 18.36 -8.45
N LYS A 325 34.73 19.29 -9.35
CA LYS A 325 33.88 20.47 -9.57
C LYS A 325 32.53 20.11 -10.18
N GLY A 326 32.52 19.15 -11.11
CA GLY A 326 31.26 18.59 -11.66
C GLY A 326 30.39 17.94 -10.59
N ILE A 327 31.00 17.13 -9.71
CA ILE A 327 30.28 16.51 -8.56
C ILE A 327 29.73 17.59 -7.61
N ALA A 328 30.50 18.66 -7.34
CA ALA A 328 30.04 19.76 -6.49
C ALA A 328 28.87 20.51 -7.10
N LEU A 329 28.88 20.78 -8.41
CA LEU A 329 27.81 21.43 -9.15
C LEU A 329 26.58 20.50 -9.20
N PHE A 330 26.78 19.21 -9.46
CA PHE A 330 25.72 18.21 -9.43
C PHE A 330 25.01 18.20 -8.07
N LEU A 331 25.76 18.09 -6.97
CA LEU A 331 25.17 18.08 -5.62
C LEU A 331 24.32 19.32 -5.35
N LEU A 332 24.81 20.50 -5.67
CA LEU A 332 24.07 21.75 -5.47
C LEU A 332 22.81 21.81 -6.33
N SER A 333 22.92 21.43 -7.60
CA SER A 333 21.78 21.44 -8.52
C SER A 333 20.69 20.45 -8.08
N GLU A 334 21.09 19.23 -7.65
CA GLU A 334 20.16 18.20 -7.17
C GLU A 334 19.39 18.67 -5.94
N LEU A 335 20.09 19.24 -4.97
CA LEU A 335 19.45 19.74 -3.76
C LEU A 335 18.52 20.93 -4.02
N ILE A 336 18.84 21.78 -5.01
CA ILE A 336 17.94 22.87 -5.42
C ILE A 336 16.69 22.28 -6.10
N ILE A 337 16.86 21.36 -7.03
CA ILE A 337 15.72 20.74 -7.75
C ILE A 337 14.84 19.96 -6.78
N PHE A 338 15.43 19.17 -5.89
CA PHE A 338 14.66 18.45 -4.86
C PHE A 338 13.93 19.36 -3.88
N ALA A 339 14.38 20.62 -3.70
CA ALA A 339 13.62 21.60 -2.93
C ALA A 339 12.40 22.13 -3.67
N LEU A 340 12.38 22.05 -5.01
CA LEU A 340 11.33 22.58 -5.89
C LEU A 340 10.28 21.54 -6.30
N ILE A 341 10.57 20.24 -6.15
CA ILE A 341 9.70 19.14 -6.55
C ILE A 341 9.25 18.30 -5.35
N PRO A 342 8.18 17.50 -5.46
CA PRO A 342 7.80 16.52 -4.43
C PRO A 342 8.94 15.52 -4.22
N SER A 343 9.68 15.67 -3.15
CA SER A 343 10.86 14.86 -2.85
C SER A 343 10.64 14.07 -1.57
N TYR A 344 10.71 12.76 -1.67
CA TYR A 344 10.66 11.87 -0.53
C TYR A 344 12.05 11.73 0.12
N PRO A 345 12.12 11.48 1.45
CA PRO A 345 13.41 11.32 2.15
C PRO A 345 14.37 10.33 1.50
N ARG A 346 13.86 9.25 0.92
CA ARG A 346 14.69 8.24 0.24
C ARG A 346 15.43 8.77 -1.00
N TYR A 347 15.01 9.91 -1.58
CA TYR A 347 15.74 10.53 -2.71
C TYR A 347 17.13 11.03 -2.28
N LEU A 348 17.34 11.24 -0.97
CA LEU A 348 18.65 11.56 -0.43
C LEU A 348 19.70 10.48 -0.71
N VAL A 349 19.30 9.24 -1.03
CA VAL A 349 20.25 8.17 -1.42
C VAL A 349 21.10 8.57 -2.63
N ILE A 350 20.56 9.42 -3.53
CA ILE A 350 21.26 9.91 -4.71
C ILE A 350 22.34 10.95 -4.34
N VAL A 351 22.14 11.76 -3.30
CA VAL A 351 23.04 12.89 -2.95
C VAL A 351 24.02 12.56 -1.81
N ILE A 352 23.65 11.70 -0.87
CA ILE A 352 24.47 11.32 0.28
C ILE A 352 25.88 10.83 -0.11
N PRO A 353 26.08 9.98 -1.14
CA PRO A 353 27.41 9.56 -1.56
C PRO A 353 28.31 10.73 -1.94
N PHE A 354 27.75 11.75 -2.57
CA PHE A 354 28.50 12.95 -2.99
C PHE A 354 28.80 13.88 -1.81
N ILE A 355 27.92 13.97 -0.83
CA ILE A 355 28.15 14.65 0.43
C ILE A 355 29.36 14.04 1.14
N TYR A 356 29.40 12.70 1.26
CA TYR A 356 30.49 12.00 1.95
C TYR A 356 31.82 12.12 1.21
N ILE A 357 31.84 11.95 -0.12
CA ILE A 357 33.08 12.03 -0.88
C ILE A 357 33.70 13.47 -0.85
N LEU A 358 32.85 14.52 -0.95
CA LEU A 358 33.28 15.90 -0.84
C LEU A 358 33.79 16.23 0.57
N SER A 359 33.14 15.70 1.60
CA SER A 359 33.56 15.88 2.99
C SER A 359 34.93 15.24 3.25
N VAL A 360 35.14 14.00 2.82
CA VAL A 360 36.42 13.31 2.97
C VAL A 360 37.49 13.99 2.10
N TYR A 361 37.15 14.45 0.88
CA TYR A 361 38.06 15.21 0.04
C TYR A 361 38.53 16.50 0.73
N PHE A 362 37.61 17.22 1.41
CA PHE A 362 37.96 18.40 2.18
C PHE A 362 38.93 18.09 3.30
N ILE A 363 38.62 17.05 4.10
CA ILE A 363 39.47 16.62 5.23
C ILE A 363 40.89 16.23 4.72
N GLU A 364 40.98 15.50 3.61
CA GLU A 364 42.25 15.01 3.08
C GLU A 364 43.14 16.13 2.45
N ASN A 365 42.52 17.11 1.80
CA ASN A 365 43.27 18.10 1.01
C ASN A 365 43.41 19.48 1.68
N TYR A 366 42.55 19.81 2.64
CA TYR A 366 42.54 21.16 3.23
C TYR A 366 42.71 21.18 4.76
N LEU A 367 42.49 20.05 5.44
CA LEU A 367 42.74 19.96 6.88
C LEU A 367 44.01 19.17 7.14
N HIS A 368 45.08 19.87 7.59
CA HIS A 368 46.30 19.23 8.04
C HIS A 368 46.19 18.74 9.48
N PHE A 369 45.32 17.72 9.68
CA PHE A 369 45.03 17.22 11.01
C PHE A 369 45.77 15.91 11.30
N LYS A 370 46.61 15.89 12.34
CA LYS A 370 47.47 14.75 12.71
C LYS A 370 46.64 13.51 13.09
N TYR A 371 45.46 13.71 13.67
CA TYR A 371 44.60 12.65 14.22
C TYR A 371 43.39 12.28 13.34
N LYS A 372 43.42 12.60 12.06
CA LYS A 372 42.30 12.33 11.13
C LYS A 372 41.88 10.86 11.10
N ASN A 373 42.82 9.91 11.18
CA ASN A 373 42.51 8.49 11.19
C ASN A 373 41.76 8.07 12.46
N PHE A 374 42.04 8.72 13.59
CA PHE A 374 41.30 8.49 14.82
C PHE A 374 39.84 8.97 14.71
N ILE A 375 39.64 10.14 14.07
CA ILE A 375 38.28 10.63 13.78
C ILE A 375 37.51 9.64 12.90
N TYR A 376 38.15 9.09 11.86
CA TYR A 376 37.53 8.08 11.01
C TYR A 376 37.17 6.80 11.79
N VAL A 377 38.01 6.34 12.70
CA VAL A 377 37.71 5.21 13.60
C VAL A 377 36.50 5.53 14.46
N LEU A 378 36.48 6.69 15.11
CA LEU A 378 35.36 7.10 15.97
C LEU A 378 34.05 7.20 15.19
N ILE A 379 34.05 7.84 14.01
CA ILE A 379 32.87 7.92 13.12
C ILE A 379 32.40 6.52 12.73
N SER A 380 33.32 5.62 12.36
CA SER A 380 32.96 4.26 11.96
C SER A 380 32.36 3.45 13.10
N LEU A 381 32.86 3.61 14.34
CA LEU A 381 32.29 2.94 15.51
C LEU A 381 30.89 3.48 15.83
N ILE A 382 30.70 4.79 15.82
CA ILE A 382 29.39 5.40 16.07
C ILE A 382 28.40 4.98 14.96
N ALA A 383 28.84 4.96 13.70
CA ALA A 383 28.02 4.53 12.59
C ALA A 383 27.64 3.05 12.68
N LEU A 384 28.57 2.17 13.11
CA LEU A 384 28.29 0.76 13.32
C LEU A 384 27.28 0.54 14.44
N LEU A 385 27.40 1.29 15.54
CA LEU A 385 26.43 1.26 16.63
C LEU A 385 25.07 1.76 16.17
N ASN A 386 25.01 2.87 15.47
CA ASN A 386 23.77 3.41 14.90
C ASN A 386 23.11 2.41 13.93
N SER A 387 23.90 1.77 13.06
CA SER A 387 23.44 0.72 12.17
C SER A 387 22.87 -0.47 12.94
N PHE A 388 23.53 -0.92 13.99
CA PHE A 388 23.05 -1.99 14.84
C PHE A 388 21.69 -1.65 15.46
N LEU A 389 21.55 -0.48 16.07
CA LEU A 389 20.28 -0.01 16.66
C LEU A 389 19.15 0.13 15.62
N PHE A 390 19.48 0.54 14.41
CA PHE A 390 18.53 0.62 13.30
C PHE A 390 18.05 -0.75 12.84
N LEU A 391 18.96 -1.73 12.77
CA LEU A 391 18.69 -3.08 12.25
C LEU A 391 17.94 -3.98 13.25
N ILE A 392 17.92 -3.65 14.54
CA ILE A 392 17.15 -4.43 15.53
C ILE A 392 15.67 -4.42 15.13
N PRO A 393 15.06 -5.59 14.88
CA PRO A 393 13.65 -5.66 14.51
C PRO A 393 12.75 -5.14 15.64
N LYS A 394 11.86 -4.21 15.30
CA LYS A 394 10.92 -3.59 16.24
C LYS A 394 9.56 -4.29 16.15
N PRO A 395 8.98 -4.73 17.26
CA PRO A 395 7.68 -5.39 17.27
C PRO A 395 6.53 -4.45 16.87
N GLU A 396 6.69 -3.14 17.07
CA GLU A 396 5.70 -2.12 16.74
C GLU A 396 5.30 -2.15 15.26
N ILE A 397 6.22 -2.52 14.37
CA ILE A 397 5.95 -2.57 12.93
C ILE A 397 4.88 -3.63 12.65
N VAL A 398 5.09 -4.88 13.09
CA VAL A 398 4.10 -5.95 12.85
C VAL A 398 2.80 -5.72 13.61
N LEU A 399 2.84 -5.10 14.79
CA LEU A 399 1.64 -4.77 15.55
C LEU A 399 0.79 -3.72 14.82
N ASN A 400 1.40 -2.63 14.34
CA ASN A 400 0.70 -1.58 13.60
C ASN A 400 0.13 -2.12 12.28
N ASP A 401 0.90 -2.92 11.54
CA ASP A 401 0.43 -3.57 10.31
C ASP A 401 -0.75 -4.50 10.59
N PHE A 402 -0.67 -5.30 11.66
CA PHE A 402 -1.75 -6.18 12.08
C PHE A 402 -3.00 -5.39 12.50
N TYR A 403 -2.87 -4.34 13.32
CA TYR A 403 -4.02 -3.54 13.74
C TYR A 403 -4.72 -2.91 12.54
N TYR A 404 -3.94 -2.38 11.60
CA TYR A 404 -4.49 -1.84 10.36
C TYR A 404 -5.18 -2.92 9.52
N ASN A 405 -4.50 -4.02 9.22
CA ASN A 405 -5.02 -5.10 8.39
C ASN A 405 -6.27 -5.76 9.03
N PHE A 406 -6.29 -5.92 10.35
CA PHE A 406 -7.41 -6.50 11.08
C PHE A 406 -8.61 -5.56 11.08
N SER A 407 -8.40 -4.26 11.32
CA SER A 407 -9.46 -3.25 11.29
C SER A 407 -10.11 -3.11 9.91
N GLN A 408 -9.32 -3.28 8.85
CA GLN A 408 -9.79 -3.27 7.46
C GLN A 408 -10.22 -4.65 6.95
N GLN A 409 -10.15 -5.71 7.77
CA GLN A 409 -10.47 -7.10 7.43
C GLN A 409 -9.64 -7.67 6.26
N TYR A 410 -8.38 -7.24 6.11
CA TYR A 410 -7.45 -7.72 5.09
C TYR A 410 -6.77 -9.03 5.51
N PHE A 411 -7.57 -10.08 5.69
CA PHE A 411 -7.10 -11.38 6.22
C PHE A 411 -6.03 -12.06 5.36
N GLN A 412 -5.95 -11.76 4.08
CA GLN A 412 -4.87 -12.25 3.22
C GLN A 412 -3.52 -11.65 3.60
N ASP A 413 -3.51 -10.34 3.93
CA ASP A 413 -2.31 -9.61 4.31
C ASP A 413 -1.85 -10.06 5.72
N ILE A 414 -2.81 -10.23 6.64
CA ILE A 414 -2.56 -10.82 7.97
C ILE A 414 -1.87 -12.18 7.82
N TYR A 415 -2.43 -13.09 7.02
CA TYR A 415 -1.83 -14.41 6.80
C TYR A 415 -0.44 -14.33 6.20
N GLN A 416 -0.22 -13.46 5.22
CA GLN A 416 1.04 -13.40 4.49
C GLN A 416 2.15 -12.69 5.27
N GLN A 417 1.83 -11.60 5.96
CA GLN A 417 2.80 -10.68 6.51
C GLN A 417 2.87 -10.69 8.04
N ASP A 418 1.74 -10.82 8.73
CA ASP A 418 1.67 -10.48 10.15
C ASP A 418 1.79 -11.68 11.07
N ILE A 419 1.32 -12.87 10.66
CA ILE A 419 1.24 -14.04 11.53
C ILE A 419 2.29 -15.10 11.27
N LEU A 420 2.55 -15.90 12.30
CA LEU A 420 3.35 -17.12 12.21
C LEU A 420 2.51 -18.25 11.61
N LYS A 421 2.95 -18.81 10.48
CA LYS A 421 2.20 -19.83 9.70
C LYS A 421 2.39 -21.25 10.21
N ASP A 422 3.41 -21.52 11.02
CA ASP A 422 3.86 -22.86 11.35
C ASP A 422 2.80 -23.76 12.01
N ASN A 423 1.86 -23.19 12.73
CA ASN A 423 0.79 -23.92 13.41
C ASN A 423 -0.55 -23.87 12.69
N LEU A 424 -0.60 -23.26 11.49
CA LEU A 424 -1.81 -23.15 10.69
C LEU A 424 -1.81 -24.24 9.61
N ASN A 425 -2.48 -25.37 9.87
CA ASN A 425 -2.65 -26.45 8.88
C ASN A 425 -3.64 -26.04 7.77
N MET A 426 -3.49 -24.85 7.21
CA MET A 426 -4.33 -24.34 6.13
C MET A 426 -3.61 -23.33 5.26
N ASN A 427 -4.08 -23.19 4.03
CA ASN A 427 -3.58 -22.18 3.10
C ASN A 427 -4.25 -20.80 3.30
N ARG A 428 -3.70 -19.76 2.67
CA ARG A 428 -4.17 -18.38 2.74
C ARG A 428 -5.65 -18.22 2.36
N ASN A 429 -6.11 -18.91 1.31
CA ASN A 429 -7.50 -18.79 0.85
C ASN A 429 -8.48 -19.35 1.87
N LYS A 430 -8.16 -20.49 2.49
CA LYS A 430 -8.99 -21.08 3.54
C LYS A 430 -9.02 -20.21 4.80
N PHE A 431 -7.87 -19.66 5.20
CA PHE A 431 -7.78 -18.73 6.32
C PHE A 431 -8.63 -17.49 6.09
N ARG A 432 -8.50 -16.84 4.92
CA ARG A 432 -9.33 -15.71 4.51
C ARG A 432 -10.80 -16.05 4.54
N PHE A 433 -11.19 -17.17 3.92
CA PHE A 433 -12.60 -17.58 3.84
C PHE A 433 -13.22 -17.75 5.22
N ILE A 434 -12.56 -18.47 6.13
CA ILE A 434 -13.06 -18.67 7.49
C ILE A 434 -13.19 -17.34 8.22
N SER A 435 -12.17 -16.50 8.18
CA SER A 435 -12.16 -15.22 8.90
C SER A 435 -13.23 -14.26 8.37
N GLN A 436 -13.33 -14.11 7.04
CA GLN A 436 -14.34 -13.26 6.41
C GLN A 436 -15.76 -13.76 6.68
N LYS A 437 -15.98 -15.07 6.55
CA LYS A 437 -17.29 -15.66 6.81
C LYS A 437 -17.71 -15.50 8.28
N THR A 438 -16.77 -15.63 9.21
CA THR A 438 -17.01 -15.39 10.64
C THR A 438 -17.52 -13.97 10.88
N PHE A 439 -16.85 -12.97 10.32
CA PHE A 439 -17.25 -11.57 10.49
C PHE A 439 -18.54 -11.21 9.72
N GLN A 440 -18.71 -11.74 8.53
CA GLN A 440 -19.94 -11.57 7.76
C GLN A 440 -21.14 -12.16 8.51
N ASN A 441 -21.02 -13.38 9.03
CA ASN A 441 -22.08 -14.03 9.79
C ASN A 441 -22.39 -13.31 11.11
N ALA A 442 -21.39 -12.71 11.75
CA ALA A 442 -21.56 -11.84 12.93
C ALA A 442 -22.07 -10.43 12.58
N GLY A 443 -22.20 -10.09 11.29
CA GLY A 443 -22.59 -8.74 10.86
C GLY A 443 -21.60 -7.64 11.20
N ILE A 444 -20.31 -7.95 11.42
CA ILE A 444 -19.29 -6.99 11.84
C ILE A 444 -18.94 -6.07 10.65
N LYS A 445 -19.12 -4.75 10.84
CA LYS A 445 -18.84 -3.71 9.83
C LYS A 445 -17.57 -2.92 10.12
N ASN A 446 -17.39 -2.46 11.34
CA ASN A 446 -16.22 -1.70 11.76
C ASN A 446 -15.54 -2.37 12.96
N ILE A 447 -14.23 -2.20 13.03
CA ILE A 447 -13.40 -2.73 14.09
C ILE A 447 -12.45 -1.64 14.52
N GLU A 448 -12.42 -1.36 15.81
CA GLU A 448 -11.48 -0.44 16.44
C GLU A 448 -10.63 -1.21 17.46
N ILE A 449 -9.32 -1.01 17.42
CA ILE A 449 -8.37 -1.70 18.29
C ILE A 449 -7.68 -0.67 19.16
N LYS A 450 -7.63 -0.94 20.45
CA LYS A 450 -6.91 -0.13 21.45
C LYS A 450 -5.92 -1.02 22.20
N GLU A 451 -4.66 -0.63 22.22
CA GLU A 451 -3.64 -1.26 23.04
C GLU A 451 -3.87 -0.86 24.51
N ILE A 452 -3.93 -1.86 25.40
CA ILE A 452 -4.12 -1.68 26.85
C ILE A 452 -2.77 -1.78 27.55
N GLU A 453 -2.04 -2.85 27.29
CA GLU A 453 -0.79 -3.17 27.97
C GLU A 453 0.15 -3.92 27.02
N LYS A 454 1.44 -3.68 27.15
CA LYS A 454 2.47 -4.35 26.35
C LYS A 454 3.62 -4.80 27.24
N ASN A 455 4.02 -6.05 27.09
CA ASN A 455 5.22 -6.59 27.72
C ASN A 455 6.05 -7.35 26.67
N ILE A 456 7.01 -6.64 26.09
CA ILE A 456 7.97 -7.19 25.13
C ILE A 456 9.36 -6.76 25.63
N PRO A 457 10.06 -7.59 26.42
CA PRO A 457 11.36 -7.23 26.95
C PRO A 457 12.37 -6.95 25.84
N ALA A 458 13.22 -5.94 26.03
CA ALA A 458 14.31 -5.66 25.12
C ALA A 458 15.19 -6.91 24.96
N PHE A 459 15.59 -7.25 23.77
CA PHE A 459 16.37 -8.45 23.41
C PHE A 459 15.66 -9.79 23.59
N SER A 460 14.39 -9.82 23.97
CA SER A 460 13.59 -11.04 23.95
C SER A 460 13.16 -11.42 22.52
N ASP A 461 12.95 -12.71 22.30
CA ASP A 461 12.34 -13.22 21.06
C ASP A 461 10.84 -13.51 21.23
N LYS A 462 10.26 -13.18 22.39
CA LYS A 462 8.86 -13.40 22.73
C LYS A 462 8.35 -12.25 23.61
N GLY A 463 7.08 -11.95 23.43
CA GLY A 463 6.36 -11.02 24.28
C GLY A 463 4.85 -11.14 24.06
N TRP A 464 4.09 -10.29 24.72
CA TRP A 464 2.65 -10.24 24.57
C TRP A 464 2.15 -8.79 24.59
N VAL A 465 0.99 -8.59 23.98
CA VAL A 465 0.28 -7.31 23.95
C VAL A 465 -1.18 -7.59 24.27
N LYS A 466 -1.72 -6.90 25.26
CA LYS A 466 -3.14 -6.93 25.60
C LYS A 466 -3.84 -5.80 24.86
N ILE A 467 -4.86 -6.14 24.10
CA ILE A 467 -5.67 -5.21 23.30
C ILE A 467 -7.15 -5.35 23.63
N GLU A 468 -7.88 -4.27 23.49
CA GLU A 468 -9.33 -4.24 23.43
C GLU A 468 -9.76 -4.07 21.99
N ILE A 469 -10.62 -4.95 21.51
CA ILE A 469 -11.21 -4.87 20.19
C ILE A 469 -12.68 -4.53 20.34
N ASN A 470 -13.08 -3.36 19.82
CA ASN A 470 -14.46 -2.94 19.75
C ASN A 470 -15.01 -3.26 18.35
N TYR A 471 -15.99 -4.14 18.32
CA TYR A 471 -16.68 -4.57 17.12
C TYR A 471 -18.02 -3.83 16.99
N LYS A 472 -18.23 -3.16 15.86
CA LYS A 472 -19.51 -2.54 15.52
C LYS A 472 -20.23 -3.42 14.53
N THR A 473 -21.36 -3.96 14.95
CA THR A 473 -22.22 -4.80 14.10
C THR A 473 -23.18 -3.94 13.28
N GLN A 474 -23.76 -4.54 12.26
CA GLN A 474 -24.75 -3.89 11.40
C GLN A 474 -26.04 -3.57 12.16
N ASP A 475 -26.54 -4.52 12.95
CA ASP A 475 -27.90 -4.48 13.49
C ASP A 475 -27.99 -4.53 15.02
N LEU A 476 -26.98 -5.11 15.69
CA LEU A 476 -27.02 -5.37 17.13
C LEU A 476 -26.21 -4.39 17.99
N GLY A 477 -25.62 -3.36 17.34
CA GLY A 477 -24.78 -2.35 18.02
C GLY A 477 -23.32 -2.79 18.18
N SER A 478 -22.67 -2.32 19.23
CA SER A 478 -21.24 -2.59 19.45
C SER A 478 -21.02 -3.48 20.67
N PHE A 479 -19.93 -4.25 20.64
CA PHE A 479 -19.44 -5.01 21.79
C PHE A 479 -17.92 -5.01 21.77
N SER A 480 -17.29 -5.15 22.93
CA SER A 480 -15.83 -5.19 23.07
C SER A 480 -15.39 -6.53 23.63
N GLU A 481 -14.21 -6.98 23.20
CA GLU A 481 -13.51 -8.13 23.76
C GLU A 481 -12.05 -7.80 24.01
N GLU A 482 -11.53 -8.19 25.17
CA GLU A 482 -10.09 -8.16 25.43
C GLU A 482 -9.41 -9.38 24.83
N LYS A 483 -8.23 -9.18 24.25
CA LYS A 483 -7.39 -10.22 23.64
C LYS A 483 -5.95 -10.06 24.09
N GLU A 484 -5.26 -11.18 24.23
CA GLU A 484 -3.82 -11.21 24.38
C GLU A 484 -3.19 -11.71 23.07
N LEU A 485 -2.42 -10.85 22.44
CA LEU A 485 -1.63 -11.19 21.26
C LEU A 485 -0.24 -11.63 21.67
N GLN A 486 0.10 -12.88 21.44
CA GLN A 486 1.47 -13.36 21.60
C GLN A 486 2.30 -13.00 20.39
N VAL A 487 3.40 -12.28 20.58
CA VAL A 487 4.35 -11.92 19.54
C VAL A 487 5.64 -12.72 19.71
N VAL A 488 6.15 -13.24 18.60
CA VAL A 488 7.36 -14.05 18.57
C VAL A 488 8.27 -13.60 17.44
N LYS A 489 9.58 -13.63 17.66
CA LYS A 489 10.56 -13.30 16.65
C LYS A 489 11.09 -14.58 15.97
N LYS A 490 10.83 -14.73 14.68
CA LYS A 490 11.33 -15.85 13.84
C LYS A 490 12.11 -15.29 12.66
N ASN A 491 13.30 -15.83 12.40
CA ASN A 491 14.20 -15.37 11.35
C ASN A 491 14.44 -13.86 11.37
N SER A 492 14.58 -13.29 12.57
CA SER A 492 14.73 -11.85 12.82
C SER A 492 13.52 -11.00 12.41
N GLN A 493 12.37 -11.58 12.22
CA GLN A 493 11.11 -10.86 11.99
C GLN A 493 10.13 -11.14 13.12
N TRP A 494 9.51 -10.09 13.64
CA TRP A 494 8.41 -10.22 14.57
C TRP A 494 7.16 -10.71 13.84
N LYS A 495 6.45 -11.66 14.44
CA LYS A 495 5.20 -12.24 13.93
C LYS A 495 4.23 -12.44 15.11
N ILE A 496 2.94 -12.35 14.83
CA ILE A 496 1.90 -12.67 15.80
C ILE A 496 1.65 -14.18 15.75
N LYS A 497 1.68 -14.82 16.90
CA LYS A 497 1.26 -16.21 17.02
C LYS A 497 -0.25 -16.25 16.95
N TRP A 498 -0.78 -16.74 15.82
CA TRP A 498 -2.21 -16.75 15.60
C TRP A 498 -2.96 -17.69 16.52
N ASP A 499 -4.03 -17.19 17.13
CA ASP A 499 -5.07 -17.96 17.81
C ASP A 499 -6.42 -17.53 17.24
N TRP A 500 -7.30 -18.49 17.01
CA TRP A 500 -8.63 -18.22 16.46
C TRP A 500 -9.52 -17.40 17.39
N ASN A 501 -9.23 -17.41 18.70
CA ASN A 501 -9.84 -16.50 19.67
C ASN A 501 -9.61 -15.02 19.32
N ILE A 502 -8.64 -14.70 18.50
CA ILE A 502 -8.39 -13.32 18.04
C ILE A 502 -9.59 -12.80 17.21
N LEU A 503 -10.26 -13.65 16.44
CA LEU A 503 -11.47 -13.25 15.72
C LEU A 503 -12.62 -12.96 16.67
N LEU A 504 -12.98 -13.95 17.49
CA LEU A 504 -14.00 -13.85 18.53
C LEU A 504 -13.64 -14.83 19.66
N ASN A 505 -13.76 -14.42 20.91
CA ASN A 505 -13.44 -15.28 22.05
C ASN A 505 -14.28 -16.58 22.04
N GLY A 506 -13.61 -17.72 22.11
CA GLY A 506 -14.22 -19.05 22.04
C GLY A 506 -14.41 -19.59 20.62
N PHE A 507 -14.02 -18.84 19.58
CA PHE A 507 -14.11 -19.30 18.19
C PHE A 507 -13.00 -20.31 17.85
N LYS A 508 -13.35 -21.33 17.07
CA LYS A 508 -12.41 -22.29 16.42
C LYS A 508 -12.73 -22.41 14.93
N PRO A 509 -11.76 -22.79 14.08
CA PRO A 509 -11.92 -22.76 12.62
C PRO A 509 -13.03 -23.69 12.07
N ASN A 510 -13.47 -24.65 12.86
CA ASN A 510 -14.57 -25.57 12.55
C ASN A 510 -15.93 -25.16 13.17
N TYR A 511 -15.98 -24.03 13.90
CA TYR A 511 -17.22 -23.50 14.47
C TYR A 511 -17.92 -22.58 13.49
N VAL A 512 -19.21 -22.36 13.72
CA VAL A 512 -20.04 -21.48 12.90
C VAL A 512 -20.57 -20.34 13.77
N VAL A 513 -20.44 -19.11 13.29
CA VAL A 513 -21.11 -17.98 13.88
C VAL A 513 -22.48 -17.82 13.23
N THR A 514 -23.51 -17.64 14.03
CA THR A 514 -24.88 -17.38 13.58
C THR A 514 -25.42 -16.13 14.24
N THR A 515 -26.10 -15.30 13.47
CA THR A 515 -26.83 -14.14 13.99
C THR A 515 -28.33 -14.39 13.82
N SER A 516 -29.07 -14.29 14.91
CA SER A 516 -30.53 -14.21 14.89
C SER A 516 -30.94 -12.79 15.25
N LEU A 517 -31.84 -12.21 14.48
CA LEU A 517 -32.41 -10.90 14.73
C LEU A 517 -33.82 -11.00 15.24
N GLU A 518 -34.12 -10.27 16.29
CA GLU A 518 -35.43 -10.01 16.80
C GLU A 518 -35.78 -8.55 16.51
N LEU A 519 -36.76 -8.36 15.62
CA LEU A 519 -37.09 -7.01 15.15
C LEU A 519 -37.98 -6.30 16.18
N GLY A 520 -37.61 -5.08 16.55
CA GLY A 520 -38.46 -4.15 17.25
C GLY A 520 -39.55 -3.63 16.28
N LYS A 521 -40.83 -3.70 16.71
CA LYS A 521 -41.91 -3.12 15.94
C LYS A 521 -41.86 -1.61 15.98
N ARG A 522 -42.02 -0.97 14.83
CA ARG A 522 -42.20 0.48 14.78
C ARG A 522 -43.55 0.88 15.36
N GLY A 523 -43.62 1.93 16.15
CA GLY A 523 -44.86 2.44 16.71
C GLY A 523 -45.84 2.90 15.64
N SER A 524 -47.13 2.85 15.95
CA SER A 524 -48.22 3.31 15.08
C SER A 524 -48.36 4.84 15.13
N ILE A 525 -48.86 5.41 14.05
CA ILE A 525 -49.33 6.80 14.03
C ILE A 525 -50.86 6.76 14.10
N LEU A 526 -51.40 7.47 15.06
CA LEU A 526 -52.85 7.52 15.35
C LEU A 526 -53.36 8.95 15.13
N ASP A 527 -54.68 9.08 14.83
CA ASP A 527 -55.35 10.35 14.83
C ASP A 527 -55.75 10.79 16.27
N ALA A 528 -56.37 11.95 16.39
CA ALA A 528 -56.88 12.48 17.66
C ALA A 528 -57.88 11.54 18.36
N ASN A 529 -58.57 10.74 17.64
CA ASN A 529 -59.54 9.76 18.13
C ASN A 529 -58.92 8.39 18.39
N LYS A 530 -57.57 8.25 18.35
CA LYS A 530 -56.81 7.03 18.50
C LYS A 530 -57.08 5.97 17.39
N LYS A 531 -57.57 6.39 16.24
CA LYS A 531 -57.72 5.51 15.09
C LYS A 531 -56.36 5.38 14.39
N ILE A 532 -56.01 4.18 14.01
CA ILE A 532 -54.74 3.87 13.36
C ILE A 532 -54.69 4.50 11.95
N LEU A 533 -53.77 5.43 11.76
CA LEU A 533 -53.43 6.02 10.45
C LEU A 533 -52.36 5.23 9.76
N VAL A 534 -51.31 4.83 10.52
CA VAL A 534 -50.16 4.09 10.02
C VAL A 534 -49.75 3.04 11.03
N LYS A 535 -49.51 1.81 10.59
CA LYS A 535 -49.01 0.70 11.43
C LYS A 535 -48.10 -0.23 10.63
N ASP A 536 -47.31 -1.01 11.34
CA ASP A 536 -46.65 -2.16 10.75
C ASP A 536 -47.62 -3.31 10.65
N ASP A 537 -47.69 -3.96 9.48
CA ASP A 537 -48.51 -5.14 9.24
C ASP A 537 -47.86 -6.05 8.20
N ILE A 538 -48.47 -7.23 7.98
CA ILE A 538 -47.95 -8.19 7.01
C ILE A 538 -48.28 -7.71 5.60
N GLY A 539 -47.24 -7.47 4.80
CA GLY A 539 -47.31 -7.30 3.36
C GLY A 539 -46.81 -8.55 2.63
N TYR A 540 -46.93 -8.54 1.32
CA TYR A 540 -46.44 -9.63 0.47
C TYR A 540 -45.62 -9.10 -0.68
N LEU A 541 -44.42 -9.68 -0.85
CA LEU A 541 -43.61 -9.49 -2.05
C LEU A 541 -43.95 -10.57 -3.05
N ILE A 542 -44.36 -10.16 -4.22
CA ILE A 542 -44.61 -11.07 -5.35
C ILE A 542 -43.30 -11.32 -6.06
N LEU A 543 -42.94 -12.58 -6.16
CA LEU A 543 -41.80 -13.10 -6.89
C LEU A 543 -42.26 -13.86 -8.11
N VAL A 544 -41.53 -13.75 -9.21
CA VAL A 544 -41.83 -14.48 -10.43
C VAL A 544 -40.60 -15.19 -10.95
N ASN A 545 -40.72 -16.46 -11.28
CA ASN A 545 -39.72 -17.19 -12.05
C ASN A 545 -40.08 -17.14 -13.55
N PRO A 546 -39.38 -16.38 -14.39
CA PRO A 546 -39.75 -16.18 -15.78
C PRO A 546 -39.87 -17.47 -16.62
N GLU A 547 -39.02 -18.47 -16.31
CA GLU A 547 -38.99 -19.75 -17.04
C GLU A 547 -40.24 -20.60 -16.77
N LYS A 548 -40.91 -20.37 -15.65
CA LYS A 548 -42.11 -21.14 -15.25
C LYS A 548 -43.42 -20.45 -15.63
N ILE A 549 -43.34 -19.25 -16.23
CA ILE A 549 -44.54 -18.52 -16.67
C ILE A 549 -45.22 -19.28 -17.85
N ASN A 550 -46.52 -19.51 -17.72
CA ASN A 550 -47.27 -20.00 -18.85
C ASN A 550 -47.60 -18.84 -19.82
N SER A 551 -46.99 -18.82 -21.00
CA SER A 551 -47.12 -17.75 -21.99
C SER A 551 -48.58 -17.47 -22.39
N LYS A 552 -49.46 -18.48 -22.40
CA LYS A 552 -50.90 -18.30 -22.70
C LYS A 552 -51.65 -17.59 -21.55
N LYS A 553 -51.17 -17.65 -20.33
CA LYS A 553 -51.79 -17.04 -19.15
C LYS A 553 -51.00 -15.83 -18.61
N GLU A 554 -49.92 -15.45 -19.28
CA GLU A 554 -49.06 -14.36 -18.83
C GLU A 554 -49.78 -13.02 -18.70
N GLN A 555 -50.57 -12.64 -19.70
CA GLN A 555 -51.34 -11.39 -19.65
C GLN A 555 -52.43 -11.38 -18.55
N ASP A 556 -53.06 -12.53 -18.28
CA ASP A 556 -54.02 -12.67 -17.21
C ASP A 556 -53.34 -12.58 -15.85
N MET A 557 -52.18 -13.24 -15.67
CA MET A 557 -51.35 -13.16 -14.52
C MET A 557 -50.96 -11.70 -14.23
N LEU A 558 -50.43 -10.96 -15.23
CA LEU A 558 -50.01 -9.57 -15.10
C LEU A 558 -51.17 -8.65 -14.74
N LYS A 559 -52.33 -8.84 -15.35
CA LYS A 559 -53.59 -8.10 -15.00
C LYS A 559 -54.02 -8.39 -13.56
N THR A 560 -53.93 -9.64 -13.14
CA THR A 560 -54.26 -10.03 -11.76
C THR A 560 -53.31 -9.39 -10.77
N ILE A 561 -52.00 -9.50 -10.99
CA ILE A 561 -50.98 -8.86 -10.12
C ILE A 561 -51.18 -7.35 -10.09
N SER A 562 -51.50 -6.73 -11.25
CA SER A 562 -51.78 -5.29 -11.35
C SER A 562 -52.92 -4.84 -10.43
N LYS A 563 -54.00 -5.65 -10.33
CA LYS A 563 -55.14 -5.34 -9.42
C LYS A 563 -54.73 -5.34 -7.95
N PHE A 564 -53.79 -6.19 -7.55
CA PHE A 564 -53.31 -6.26 -6.17
C PHE A 564 -52.26 -5.19 -5.83
N THR A 565 -51.51 -4.70 -6.81
CA THR A 565 -50.32 -3.89 -6.60
C THR A 565 -50.44 -2.45 -7.13
N ASN A 566 -51.44 -2.14 -7.90
CA ASN A 566 -51.64 -0.90 -8.66
C ASN A 566 -50.49 -0.58 -9.62
N VAL A 567 -49.64 -1.57 -9.98
CA VAL A 567 -48.55 -1.45 -10.94
C VAL A 567 -49.07 -1.86 -12.33
N LEU A 568 -48.81 -1.04 -13.34
CA LEU A 568 -49.24 -1.32 -14.70
C LEU A 568 -48.67 -2.65 -15.22
N PRO A 569 -49.45 -3.48 -15.93
CA PRO A 569 -49.01 -4.77 -16.46
C PRO A 569 -47.71 -4.71 -17.26
N VAL A 570 -47.52 -3.67 -18.09
CA VAL A 570 -46.31 -3.46 -18.90
C VAL A 570 -45.09 -3.24 -18.03
N ARG A 571 -45.21 -2.53 -16.89
CA ARG A 571 -44.08 -2.33 -15.95
C ARG A 571 -43.72 -3.62 -15.23
N LEU A 572 -44.72 -4.41 -14.87
CA LEU A 572 -44.51 -5.74 -14.28
C LEU A 572 -43.79 -6.66 -15.27
N GLN A 573 -44.18 -6.65 -16.54
CA GLN A 573 -43.52 -7.44 -17.58
C GLN A 573 -42.04 -7.02 -17.78
N ASN A 574 -41.78 -5.74 -17.91
CA ASN A 574 -40.41 -5.23 -18.07
C ASN A 574 -39.52 -5.59 -16.89
N ALA A 575 -40.02 -5.56 -15.67
CA ALA A 575 -39.25 -5.84 -14.47
C ALA A 575 -38.60 -7.24 -14.46
N TYR A 576 -39.28 -8.27 -14.94
CA TYR A 576 -38.68 -9.60 -15.01
C TYR A 576 -37.98 -9.89 -16.33
N LEU A 577 -38.31 -9.18 -17.41
CA LEU A 577 -37.55 -9.29 -18.67
C LEU A 577 -36.15 -8.67 -18.57
N GLU A 578 -36.02 -7.55 -17.89
CA GLU A 578 -34.75 -6.87 -17.66
C GLU A 578 -33.82 -7.57 -16.66
N ASN A 579 -34.39 -8.32 -15.71
CA ASN A 579 -33.67 -8.96 -14.61
C ASN A 579 -33.70 -10.50 -14.66
N ASN A 580 -33.87 -11.08 -15.82
CA ASN A 580 -33.99 -12.51 -15.98
C ASN A 580 -32.68 -13.25 -15.71
N ILE A 581 -32.57 -13.92 -14.58
CA ILE A 581 -31.50 -14.87 -14.25
C ILE A 581 -32.09 -16.29 -14.35
N PRO A 582 -31.51 -17.16 -15.19
CA PRO A 582 -32.05 -18.51 -15.36
C PRO A 582 -32.20 -19.27 -14.05
N GLY A 583 -33.36 -19.82 -13.81
CA GLY A 583 -33.69 -20.62 -12.63
C GLY A 583 -34.03 -19.81 -11.36
N GLU A 584 -33.89 -18.51 -11.35
CA GLU A 584 -34.16 -17.69 -10.16
C GLU A 584 -35.51 -17.01 -10.15
N TYR A 585 -35.97 -16.65 -8.95
CA TYR A 585 -37.16 -15.84 -8.74
C TYR A 585 -36.81 -14.36 -8.70
N VAL A 586 -37.44 -13.57 -9.56
CA VAL A 586 -37.26 -12.11 -9.66
C VAL A 586 -38.36 -11.41 -8.84
N PRO A 587 -37.97 -10.41 -7.99
CA PRO A 587 -38.97 -9.56 -7.31
C PRO A 587 -39.77 -8.73 -8.32
N LEU A 588 -41.07 -8.79 -8.26
CA LEU A 588 -41.93 -8.17 -9.25
C LEU A 588 -42.66 -6.94 -8.72
N ALA A 589 -43.37 -7.10 -7.62
CA ALA A 589 -44.16 -6.04 -7.00
C ALA A 589 -44.53 -6.39 -5.55
N THR A 590 -44.98 -5.37 -4.82
CA THR A 590 -45.30 -5.47 -3.41
C THR A 590 -46.76 -5.19 -3.15
N ILE A 591 -47.38 -6.02 -2.30
CA ILE A 591 -48.76 -5.79 -1.75
C ILE A 591 -48.55 -5.22 -0.34
N TYR A 592 -48.95 -3.96 -0.15
CA TYR A 592 -48.80 -3.21 1.12
C TYR A 592 -49.98 -3.40 2.08
N ARG A 593 -50.66 -4.53 2.03
CA ARG A 593 -51.76 -4.87 2.93
C ARG A 593 -51.78 -6.36 3.23
N SER A 594 -52.35 -6.72 4.34
CA SER A 594 -52.72 -8.09 4.59
C SER A 594 -53.82 -8.52 3.60
N ILE A 595 -53.62 -9.67 3.00
CA ILE A 595 -54.60 -10.26 2.10
C ILE A 595 -55.05 -11.61 2.66
N PRO A 596 -56.37 -11.94 2.52
CA PRO A 596 -56.90 -13.20 3.00
C PRO A 596 -56.44 -14.39 2.14
N ASP A 597 -56.47 -15.59 2.69
CA ASP A 597 -55.92 -16.79 2.05
C ASP A 597 -56.56 -17.10 0.66
N ASN A 598 -57.81 -16.74 0.45
CA ASN A 598 -58.43 -16.86 -0.87
C ASN A 598 -57.74 -15.95 -1.93
N GLU A 599 -57.36 -14.75 -1.59
CA GLU A 599 -56.63 -13.84 -2.47
C GLU A 599 -55.19 -14.34 -2.69
N ILE A 600 -54.53 -14.88 -1.65
CA ILE A 600 -53.22 -15.54 -1.77
C ILE A 600 -53.30 -16.69 -2.79
N ASN A 601 -54.30 -17.53 -2.69
CA ASN A 601 -54.48 -18.68 -3.59
C ASN A 601 -54.72 -18.27 -5.04
N ILE A 602 -55.36 -17.13 -5.30
CA ILE A 602 -55.56 -16.60 -6.65
C ILE A 602 -54.21 -16.27 -7.29
N LEU A 603 -53.27 -15.64 -6.53
CA LEU A 603 -51.93 -15.30 -7.03
C LEU A 603 -51.08 -16.55 -7.21
N LEU A 604 -51.09 -17.47 -6.26
CA LEU A 604 -50.33 -18.71 -6.32
C LEU A 604 -50.83 -19.71 -7.37
N ALA A 605 -52.03 -19.51 -7.91
CA ALA A 605 -52.58 -20.34 -9.01
C ALA A 605 -51.81 -20.15 -10.34
N TYR A 606 -51.02 -19.10 -10.47
CA TYR A 606 -50.20 -18.89 -11.66
C TYR A 606 -48.84 -19.57 -11.53
N PRO A 607 -48.48 -20.48 -12.47
CA PRO A 607 -47.17 -21.13 -12.47
C PRO A 607 -46.03 -20.09 -12.51
N GLY A 608 -45.06 -20.26 -11.66
CA GLY A 608 -43.92 -19.35 -11.57
C GLY A 608 -44.11 -18.17 -10.63
N VAL A 609 -45.32 -17.97 -10.08
CA VAL A 609 -45.57 -16.93 -9.06
C VAL A 609 -45.32 -17.51 -7.66
N ALA A 610 -44.62 -16.77 -6.84
CA ALA A 610 -44.43 -17.05 -5.41
C ALA A 610 -44.68 -15.79 -4.57
N LEU A 611 -45.06 -15.98 -3.32
CA LEU A 611 -45.29 -14.89 -2.38
C LEU A 611 -44.40 -15.08 -1.16
N THR A 612 -43.74 -13.99 -0.75
CA THR A 612 -43.00 -13.93 0.50
C THR A 612 -43.64 -12.91 1.42
N LYS A 613 -43.97 -13.33 2.65
CA LYS A 613 -44.46 -12.43 3.70
C LYS A 613 -43.30 -11.56 4.22
N TYR A 614 -43.56 -10.28 4.44
CA TYR A 614 -42.66 -9.38 5.12
C TYR A 614 -43.44 -8.36 5.93
N ILE A 615 -42.80 -7.73 6.90
CA ILE A 615 -43.43 -6.64 7.67
C ILE A 615 -43.31 -5.37 6.83
N SER A 616 -44.42 -4.70 6.57
CA SER A 616 -44.50 -3.46 5.82
C SER A 616 -45.19 -2.38 6.61
N ARG A 617 -44.82 -1.15 6.33
CA ARG A 617 -45.50 0.03 6.85
C ARG A 617 -46.79 0.26 6.02
N ILE A 618 -47.95 0.17 6.64
CA ILE A 618 -49.23 0.27 5.97
C ILE A 618 -49.90 1.57 6.38
N TYR A 619 -50.36 2.30 5.37
CA TYR A 619 -51.07 3.57 5.51
C TYR A 619 -52.54 3.37 5.18
N ASN A 620 -53.47 3.87 6.00
CA ASN A 620 -54.87 3.87 5.65
C ASN A 620 -55.20 4.95 4.60
N GLU A 621 -56.37 4.91 4.01
CA GLU A 621 -56.80 5.85 2.95
C GLU A 621 -56.68 7.30 3.40
N VAL A 622 -57.05 7.62 4.64
CA VAL A 622 -56.92 8.96 5.22
C VAL A 622 -55.50 9.41 5.35
N ALA A 623 -54.59 8.49 5.69
CA ALA A 623 -53.19 8.79 5.80
C ALA A 623 -52.51 9.01 4.44
N LEU A 624 -52.95 8.35 3.39
CA LEU A 624 -52.47 8.53 2.02
C LEU A 624 -52.84 9.90 1.45
N ASP A 625 -54.02 10.43 1.79
CA ASP A 625 -54.48 11.72 1.35
C ASP A 625 -53.97 12.86 2.20
N SER A 626 -53.43 12.55 3.37
CA SER A 626 -52.92 13.62 4.30
C SER A 626 -51.53 14.06 3.89
N SER A 627 -51.40 15.35 3.69
CA SER A 627 -50.11 16.00 3.45
C SER A 627 -49.12 15.90 4.64
N SER A 628 -49.58 15.49 5.81
CA SER A 628 -48.79 15.39 7.05
C SER A 628 -48.08 14.05 7.22
N ILE A 629 -48.48 13.01 6.45
CA ILE A 629 -47.96 11.65 6.60
C ILE A 629 -47.38 11.20 5.26
N GLU A 630 -46.17 10.73 5.26
CA GLU A 630 -45.52 10.18 4.08
C GLU A 630 -44.83 8.83 4.38
N ASN A 631 -44.58 8.08 3.32
CA ASN A 631 -43.99 6.75 3.40
C ASN A 631 -42.63 6.73 4.08
N THR A 632 -42.36 5.67 4.80
CA THR A 632 -41.01 5.33 5.27
C THR A 632 -40.23 4.70 4.14
N PHE A 633 -38.93 4.98 4.07
CA PHE A 633 -38.02 4.36 3.11
C PHE A 633 -37.12 3.33 3.79
N TYR A 634 -36.86 2.25 3.06
CA TYR A 634 -35.80 1.34 3.38
C TYR A 634 -34.44 2.05 3.26
N LYS A 635 -33.60 1.86 4.23
CA LYS A 635 -32.20 2.20 4.13
C LYS A 635 -31.51 1.03 3.42
N GLU A 636 -31.17 1.19 2.15
CA GLU A 636 -30.53 0.22 1.27
C GLU A 636 -31.48 -0.73 0.54
N CYS A 637 -31.69 -0.35 -0.67
CA CYS A 637 -32.35 -1.15 -1.66
C CYS A 637 -31.59 -2.44 -1.97
N CYS A 638 -32.36 -3.50 -2.09
CA CYS A 638 -32.37 -4.38 -3.25
C CYS A 638 -31.58 -5.66 -3.24
N THR A 639 -30.63 -5.95 -2.36
CA THR A 639 -29.98 -7.27 -2.34
C THR A 639 -30.19 -8.10 -1.06
N LYS A 640 -30.84 -7.53 -0.04
CA LYS A 640 -31.15 -8.22 1.22
C LYS A 640 -32.54 -7.89 1.72
N VAL A 641 -33.55 -8.17 0.91
CA VAL A 641 -34.97 -7.98 1.22
C VAL A 641 -35.44 -8.79 2.44
N TYR A 642 -34.60 -9.64 3.01
CA TYR A 642 -35.01 -10.62 3.98
C TYR A 642 -34.31 -10.56 5.34
N SER A 643 -33.44 -9.61 5.65
CA SER A 643 -32.65 -9.74 6.88
C SER A 643 -32.43 -8.51 7.77
N SER A 644 -32.89 -7.31 7.43
CA SER A 644 -32.82 -6.22 8.41
C SER A 644 -33.75 -5.06 8.07
N TYR A 645 -34.69 -4.85 8.93
CA TYR A 645 -35.73 -3.83 8.78
C TYR A 645 -35.55 -2.74 9.82
N ASN A 646 -34.53 -1.84 9.60
CA ASN A 646 -34.51 -0.59 10.31
C ASN A 646 -35.17 0.48 9.42
N TYR A 647 -36.48 0.66 9.62
CA TYR A 647 -37.20 1.75 8.99
C TYR A 647 -36.85 3.08 9.65
N HIS A 648 -36.44 4.05 8.85
CA HIS A 648 -36.28 5.43 9.27
C HIS A 648 -37.30 6.29 8.55
N GLY A 649 -38.00 7.14 9.30
CA GLY A 649 -38.88 8.14 8.74
C GLY A 649 -38.09 9.16 7.91
N VAL A 650 -38.45 9.33 6.63
CA VAL A 650 -37.70 10.19 5.70
C VAL A 650 -38.37 11.56 5.57
N LYS A 651 -39.67 11.65 5.74
CA LYS A 651 -40.43 12.88 5.56
C LYS A 651 -41.52 13.05 6.61
N ARG A 652 -41.88 14.31 6.87
CA ARG A 652 -43.01 14.76 7.71
C ARG A 652 -43.13 14.02 9.05
N ALA A 653 -44.34 13.56 9.44
CA ALA A 653 -44.59 12.92 10.73
C ALA A 653 -43.69 11.70 10.96
N GLU A 654 -43.44 10.88 9.94
CA GLU A 654 -42.55 9.73 10.07
C GLU A 654 -41.13 10.13 10.40
N ARG A 655 -40.64 11.27 9.87
CA ARG A 655 -39.30 11.81 10.15
C ARG A 655 -39.24 12.58 11.47
N GLU A 656 -40.27 13.37 11.73
CA GLU A 656 -40.32 14.21 12.92
C GLU A 656 -40.36 13.35 14.20
N PHE A 657 -41.15 12.30 14.18
CA PHE A 657 -41.31 11.39 15.30
C PHE A 657 -40.48 10.11 15.19
N ASP A 658 -39.49 10.07 14.29
CA ASP A 658 -38.70 8.85 14.05
C ASP A 658 -38.04 8.30 15.30
N ALA A 659 -37.51 9.17 16.16
CA ALA A 659 -36.88 8.78 17.42
C ALA A 659 -37.84 8.09 18.42
N ILE A 660 -39.14 8.40 18.34
CA ILE A 660 -40.20 7.83 19.19
C ILE A 660 -40.75 6.57 18.55
N LEU A 661 -41.03 6.66 17.24
CA LEU A 661 -41.63 5.55 16.47
C LEU A 661 -40.66 4.40 16.27
N SER A 662 -39.36 4.68 16.15
CA SER A 662 -38.37 3.64 15.87
C SER A 662 -38.20 2.71 17.06
N GLY A 663 -38.44 1.43 16.86
CA GLY A 663 -37.99 0.38 17.76
C GLY A 663 -36.49 0.10 17.58
N TYR A 664 -35.96 -0.66 18.48
CA TYR A 664 -34.59 -1.16 18.36
C TYR A 664 -34.64 -2.66 18.10
N SER A 665 -33.95 -3.11 17.06
CA SER A 665 -33.76 -4.52 16.83
C SER A 665 -32.92 -5.13 17.95
N GLY A 666 -33.35 -6.26 18.46
CA GLY A 666 -32.58 -7.13 19.33
C GLY A 666 -32.11 -8.37 18.58
N GLY A 667 -31.59 -9.31 19.30
CA GLY A 667 -31.14 -10.60 18.77
C GLY A 667 -29.86 -11.07 19.39
N GLU A 668 -29.30 -12.11 18.83
CA GLU A 668 -28.15 -12.80 19.38
C GLU A 668 -27.10 -13.09 18.31
N ILE A 669 -25.84 -12.99 18.71
CA ILE A 669 -24.71 -13.54 17.95
C ILE A 669 -24.18 -14.73 18.74
N LEU A 670 -24.26 -15.92 18.15
CA LEU A 670 -23.90 -17.19 18.78
C LEU A 670 -22.73 -17.84 18.04
N ILE A 671 -21.80 -18.40 18.79
CA ILE A 671 -20.80 -19.33 18.29
C ILE A 671 -21.32 -20.75 18.57
N LYS A 672 -21.45 -21.54 17.50
CA LYS A 672 -21.92 -22.94 17.58
C LYS A 672 -20.82 -23.90 17.15
N ASP A 673 -20.75 -25.05 17.79
CA ASP A 673 -19.87 -26.14 17.37
C ASP A 673 -20.40 -26.86 16.12
N ASN A 674 -19.71 -27.89 15.68
CA ASN A 674 -20.08 -28.69 14.50
C ASN A 674 -21.39 -29.50 14.69
N GLN A 675 -21.81 -29.67 15.92
CA GLN A 675 -23.06 -30.37 16.25
C GLN A 675 -24.26 -29.41 16.37
N GLY A 676 -23.97 -28.08 16.28
CA GLY A 676 -24.99 -27.05 16.41
C GLY A 676 -25.20 -26.56 17.85
N ASN A 677 -24.46 -27.10 18.84
CA ASN A 677 -24.58 -26.66 20.22
C ASN A 677 -23.97 -25.27 20.40
N VAL A 678 -24.60 -24.43 21.20
CA VAL A 678 -24.09 -23.09 21.53
C VAL A 678 -22.87 -23.21 22.45
N VAL A 679 -21.72 -22.80 21.95
CA VAL A 679 -20.45 -22.73 22.69
C VAL A 679 -20.35 -21.41 23.46
N LYS A 680 -20.80 -20.31 22.82
CA LYS A 680 -20.74 -18.98 23.40
C LYS A 680 -21.79 -18.06 22.80
N THR A 681 -22.42 -17.26 23.65
CA THR A 681 -23.19 -16.09 23.25
C THR A 681 -22.25 -14.89 23.25
N VAL A 682 -22.03 -14.28 22.07
CA VAL A 682 -21.15 -13.10 21.90
C VAL A 682 -21.90 -11.84 22.29
N ILE A 683 -23.13 -11.69 21.83
CA ILE A 683 -24.04 -10.61 22.18
C ILE A 683 -25.46 -11.19 22.32
N ASN A 684 -26.18 -10.69 23.31
CA ASN A 684 -27.63 -10.92 23.47
C ASN A 684 -28.26 -9.58 23.83
N LYS A 685 -29.11 -9.08 22.94
CA LYS A 685 -29.77 -7.79 23.10
C LYS A 685 -31.26 -7.96 22.91
N ARG A 686 -32.03 -7.54 23.88
CA ARG A 686 -33.50 -7.57 23.76
C ARG A 686 -33.97 -6.54 22.76
N SER A 687 -34.94 -6.89 21.93
CA SER A 687 -35.63 -5.95 21.07
C SER A 687 -36.50 -4.98 21.91
N LYS A 688 -36.67 -3.77 21.39
CA LYS A 688 -37.56 -2.77 21.98
C LYS A 688 -38.49 -2.22 20.91
N ASN A 689 -39.79 -2.30 21.12
CA ASN A 689 -40.78 -1.70 20.24
C ASN A 689 -40.75 -0.17 20.35
N GLY A 690 -40.99 0.52 19.26
CA GLY A 690 -41.27 1.94 19.25
C GLY A 690 -42.61 2.26 19.95
N GLN A 691 -42.80 3.52 20.27
CA GLN A 691 -43.99 4.03 20.89
C GLN A 691 -44.92 4.61 19.84
N ASP A 692 -46.24 4.47 20.07
CA ASP A 692 -47.24 5.08 19.22
C ASP A 692 -47.27 6.60 19.39
N VAL A 693 -47.57 7.32 18.31
CA VAL A 693 -47.67 8.77 18.26
C VAL A 693 -49.09 9.16 17.86
N ASN A 694 -49.69 10.09 18.64
CA ASN A 694 -50.99 10.67 18.32
C ASN A 694 -50.80 11.99 17.59
N LEU A 695 -51.40 12.15 16.43
CA LEU A 695 -51.43 13.41 15.69
C LEU A 695 -52.77 14.12 15.98
N SER A 696 -52.69 15.43 16.10
CA SER A 696 -53.89 16.27 16.25
C SER A 696 -54.61 16.52 14.92
N LEU A 697 -54.82 15.47 14.16
CA LEU A 697 -55.50 15.52 12.87
C LEU A 697 -56.95 15.12 13.04
#